data_1483cd8a60b9b75e5940864c3366255b
#
_entry.id   1483cd8a60b9b75e5940864c3366255b
#
_cell.length_a   1.000
_cell.length_b   1.000
_cell.length_c   1.000
_cell.angle_alpha   90.00
_cell.angle_beta   90.00
_cell.angle_gamma   90.00
#
_symmetry.space_group_name_H-M   'P 1'
#
loop_
_entity.id
_entity.type
_entity.pdbx_description
1 polymer ?
#
loop_
_entity_poly.entity_id
_entity_poly.type
_entity_poly.pdbx_seq_one_letter_code
_entity_poly.pdbx_strand_id
1 'polypeptide(L)'
;MESNSCNGATVTGTPVLSIVMPVFNHPTDLKEMIESVLANGFQDWELLAVDDGSEAETLSILQTYAEQDARIHFTPRQELPKGAPTCRNIGLRQAVGKYIIFFDSDDYIVPDCLAQRVRELGSHPELDFMVFRSATFHDNQLHPEASKLNFGYRIYKDDLAAFSARTLPFVVVNNIYRRSSLLSKGILWNTRLLSLQDAQFNLDCILSGMRYDYASCPPDYGYRIDSAGSVSKKIASQRHCESNLYATEQFYQLIQSRYGHLYDDALLRGVLFIYMKVAREGMLKDFNVRLAAIVRQHSPKQGRMFMLQIKLAHFLAVFLPLTIARRIPFLSYLVWYRKHEQWVVRQQEELERTPRPSGTKRVSVIIVTHNSEKDIYECVESIKQYADIPLSEIELVVVDNNSLHPEPMFQQIRKQWDEDAILIQNTKNGGYGQGNNVGIRNSSAPVILIMNPDVRLYEPVFQKVLSAFDKNEKLSMYGMRQMYSPTQPSMSSVLWTTRMNGYLWTLFTAISSRTNWYVPSKMYLSGACFFVRRSMFEAVGLFDETNFMYGEEDDIHFRLMQKYGAQMVYDVSLHYLHLITERVPTLDYQMKLVDSSIRLNEKNGFPKKKTLQSYIQHANAIIARETLRQLLGKKSQTLQMYKEWKQKMEEML
;
A
#
# COMPACT_ATOMS: atom_id res chain seq x y z
N MET A 1 1.15 66.41 -0.77
CA MET A 1 1.11 65.86 0.59
C MET A 1 -0.12 64.95 0.66
N GLU A 2 0.04 63.70 0.35
CA GLU A 2 -0.93 62.65 0.64
C GLU A 2 -0.14 61.45 1.10
N SER A 3 -0.31 61.12 2.37
CA SER A 3 0.34 60.05 3.08
C SER A 3 -0.33 58.70 2.73
N ASN A 4 0.35 57.83 1.99
CA ASN A 4 -0.04 56.45 1.85
C ASN A 4 0.27 55.72 3.19
N SER A 5 -0.78 55.49 3.98
CA SER A 5 -0.72 54.59 5.14
C SER A 5 -0.74 53.16 4.64
N CYS A 6 0.37 52.44 4.80
CA CYS A 6 0.42 51.00 4.72
C CYS A 6 -0.45 50.41 5.85
N ASN A 7 -1.60 49.86 5.50
CA ASN A 7 -2.40 49.06 6.41
C ASN A 7 -1.68 47.72 6.72
N GLY A 8 -0.97 47.68 7.82
CA GLY A 8 -0.57 46.45 8.48
C GLY A 8 -1.81 45.76 9.04
N ALA A 9 -2.29 44.73 8.40
CA ALA A 9 -3.33 43.86 8.96
C ALA A 9 -2.75 43.12 10.18
N THR A 10 -3.11 43.58 11.37
CA THR A 10 -2.90 42.85 12.62
C THR A 10 -3.75 41.58 12.57
N VAL A 11 -3.10 40.41 12.36
CA VAL A 11 -3.76 39.09 12.50
C VAL A 11 -4.11 38.89 13.98
N THR A 12 -5.39 39.08 14.32
CA THR A 12 -5.91 39.01 15.70
C THR A 12 -6.44 37.61 16.05
N GLY A 13 -5.85 36.51 15.53
CA GLY A 13 -6.30 35.12 15.78
C GLY A 13 -5.14 34.15 15.94
N THR A 14 -5.40 33.02 16.60
CA THR A 14 -4.45 31.90 16.64
C THR A 14 -4.27 31.36 15.22
N PRO A 15 -3.04 31.21 14.68
CA PRO A 15 -2.85 30.72 13.32
C PRO A 15 -3.36 29.28 13.16
N VAL A 16 -3.80 28.95 11.96
CA VAL A 16 -4.26 27.59 11.64
C VAL A 16 -3.09 26.63 11.51
N LEU A 17 -1.94 27.08 11.01
CA LEU A 17 -0.77 26.26 10.72
C LEU A 17 0.49 26.79 11.42
N SER A 18 1.22 25.93 12.14
CA SER A 18 2.56 26.21 12.61
C SER A 18 3.59 25.47 11.75
N ILE A 19 4.54 26.19 11.18
CA ILE A 19 5.68 25.65 10.44
C ILE A 19 6.88 25.68 11.37
N VAL A 20 7.43 24.52 11.72
CA VAL A 20 8.61 24.40 12.59
C VAL A 20 9.85 24.14 11.73
N MET A 21 10.82 25.01 11.79
CA MET A 21 12.02 24.98 10.93
C MET A 21 13.30 25.05 11.78
N PRO A 22 14.07 23.96 11.91
CA PRO A 22 15.41 24.01 12.47
C PRO A 22 16.34 24.70 11.48
N VAL A 23 17.17 25.63 11.96
CA VAL A 23 18.10 26.38 11.12
C VAL A 23 19.54 26.19 11.62
N PHE A 24 20.46 25.91 10.69
CA PHE A 24 21.88 25.86 10.98
C PHE A 24 22.69 26.22 9.73
N ASN A 25 23.21 27.45 9.67
CA ASN A 25 23.96 28.00 8.55
C ASN A 25 23.17 27.98 7.21
N HIS A 26 23.84 27.89 6.06
CA HIS A 26 23.22 27.88 4.71
C HIS A 26 22.38 29.13 4.41
N PRO A 27 22.92 30.35 4.49
CA PRO A 27 22.15 31.59 4.39
C PRO A 27 21.36 31.72 3.07
N THR A 28 21.93 31.27 1.95
CA THR A 28 21.29 31.35 0.63
C THR A 28 20.05 30.42 0.55
N ASP A 29 20.21 29.17 0.98
CA ASP A 29 19.13 28.19 0.94
C ASP A 29 18.00 28.57 1.91
N LEU A 30 18.37 29.05 3.12
CA LEU A 30 17.43 29.56 4.11
C LEU A 30 16.57 30.70 3.54
N LYS A 31 17.20 31.64 2.85
CA LYS A 31 16.51 32.77 2.21
C LYS A 31 15.49 32.25 1.19
N GLU A 32 15.88 31.35 0.31
CA GLU A 32 15.00 30.74 -0.69
C GLU A 32 13.83 30.01 -0.06
N MET A 33 14.06 29.24 1.02
CA MET A 33 13.01 28.56 1.75
C MET A 33 12.00 29.53 2.38
N ILE A 34 12.46 30.59 3.07
CA ILE A 34 11.57 31.59 3.68
C ILE A 34 10.77 32.30 2.59
N GLU A 35 11.40 32.68 1.47
CA GLU A 35 10.72 33.33 0.34
C GLU A 35 9.65 32.41 -0.28
N SER A 36 9.90 31.11 -0.37
CA SER A 36 8.90 30.14 -0.85
C SER A 36 7.70 30.01 0.09
N VAL A 37 7.90 30.14 1.40
CA VAL A 37 6.81 30.19 2.40
C VAL A 37 6.01 31.49 2.26
N LEU A 38 6.68 32.64 2.13
CA LEU A 38 6.04 33.93 1.97
C LEU A 38 5.23 34.04 0.65
N ALA A 39 5.72 33.41 -0.42
CA ALA A 39 5.05 33.35 -1.72
C ALA A 39 3.82 32.42 -1.75
N ASN A 40 3.54 31.68 -0.67
CA ASN A 40 2.41 30.76 -0.61
C ASN A 40 1.07 31.50 -0.52
N GLY A 41 0.07 31.02 -1.24
CA GLY A 41 -1.27 31.63 -1.26
C GLY A 41 -2.01 31.55 0.07
N PHE A 42 -1.71 30.57 0.92
CA PHE A 42 -2.29 30.44 2.25
C PHE A 42 -1.59 31.38 3.23
N GLN A 43 -2.35 32.22 3.97
CA GLN A 43 -1.79 33.29 4.80
C GLN A 43 -1.95 33.07 6.30
N ASP A 44 -2.70 32.06 6.74
CA ASP A 44 -3.03 31.81 8.16
C ASP A 44 -2.04 30.83 8.78
N TRP A 45 -0.76 31.26 8.87
CA TRP A 45 0.35 30.46 9.40
C TRP A 45 1.28 31.28 10.28
N GLU A 46 2.05 30.57 11.12
CA GLU A 46 3.27 31.06 11.79
C GLU A 46 4.47 30.21 11.37
N LEU A 47 5.64 30.84 11.26
CA LEU A 47 6.92 30.18 11.04
C LEU A 47 7.77 30.29 12.31
N LEU A 48 8.11 29.15 12.91
CA LEU A 48 8.92 29.01 14.10
C LEU A 48 10.33 28.56 13.69
N ALA A 49 11.19 29.51 13.37
CA ALA A 49 12.59 29.28 13.02
C ALA A 49 13.42 29.13 14.29
N VAL A 50 13.97 27.92 14.53
CA VAL A 50 14.81 27.67 15.72
C VAL A 50 16.26 27.47 15.30
N ASP A 51 17.10 28.44 15.64
CA ASP A 51 18.52 28.45 15.28
C ASP A 51 19.35 27.51 16.16
N ASP A 52 20.14 26.65 15.55
CA ASP A 52 21.02 25.68 16.21
C ASP A 52 22.47 26.22 16.47
N GLY A 53 22.65 27.53 16.48
CA GLY A 53 23.93 28.19 16.69
C GLY A 53 24.65 28.44 15.34
N SER A 54 23.99 29.15 14.45
CA SER A 54 24.50 29.58 13.14
C SER A 54 25.47 30.75 13.24
N GLU A 55 26.14 31.01 12.14
CA GLU A 55 27.01 32.16 11.95
C GLU A 55 26.23 33.47 11.74
N ALA A 56 26.89 34.61 11.91
CA ALA A 56 26.27 35.93 11.94
C ALA A 56 25.44 36.27 10.67
N GLU A 57 25.86 35.81 9.50
CA GLU A 57 25.12 36.03 8.24
C GLU A 57 23.73 35.39 8.29
N THR A 58 23.63 34.12 8.70
CA THR A 58 22.37 33.42 8.83
C THR A 58 21.47 34.07 9.88
N LEU A 59 22.02 34.46 11.04
CA LEU A 59 21.29 35.15 12.08
C LEU A 59 20.72 36.50 11.60
N SER A 60 21.51 37.28 10.82
CA SER A 60 21.06 38.54 10.23
C SER A 60 19.86 38.34 9.29
N ILE A 61 19.84 37.24 8.49
CA ILE A 61 18.71 36.91 7.62
C ILE A 61 17.46 36.62 8.47
N LEU A 62 17.58 35.75 9.45
CA LEU A 62 16.44 35.42 10.35
C LEU A 62 15.88 36.64 11.03
N GLN A 63 16.73 37.50 11.55
CA GLN A 63 16.32 38.76 12.20
C GLN A 63 15.61 39.68 11.19
N THR A 64 16.15 39.84 10.00
CA THR A 64 15.58 40.70 8.96
C THR A 64 14.15 40.24 8.60
N TYR A 65 13.94 38.95 8.36
CA TYR A 65 12.60 38.43 8.02
C TYR A 65 11.63 38.49 9.20
N ALA A 66 12.07 38.25 10.43
CA ALA A 66 11.23 38.39 11.63
C ALA A 66 10.81 39.85 11.90
N GLU A 67 11.63 40.83 11.53
CA GLU A 67 11.30 42.26 11.61
C GLU A 67 10.32 42.68 10.49
N GLN A 68 10.38 42.04 9.32
CA GLN A 68 9.54 42.36 8.14
C GLN A 68 8.16 41.71 8.20
N ASP A 69 8.03 40.54 8.77
CA ASP A 69 6.76 39.78 8.84
C ASP A 69 6.51 39.22 10.26
N ALA A 70 5.47 39.73 10.91
CA ALA A 70 5.09 39.36 12.27
C ALA A 70 4.72 37.87 12.48
N ARG A 71 4.53 37.12 11.40
CA ARG A 71 4.26 35.67 11.43
C ARG A 71 5.52 34.83 11.57
N ILE A 72 6.70 35.44 11.36
CA ILE A 72 8.00 34.77 11.45
C ILE A 72 8.60 35.01 12.81
N HIS A 73 8.78 33.94 13.56
CA HIS A 73 9.35 33.97 14.91
C HIS A 73 10.72 33.31 14.89
N PHE A 74 11.71 33.99 15.38
CA PHE A 74 13.08 33.50 15.51
C PHE A 74 13.44 33.24 16.98
N THR A 75 13.96 32.03 17.25
CA THR A 75 14.38 31.62 18.62
C THR A 75 15.74 30.94 18.56
N PRO A 76 16.79 31.44 19.23
CA PRO A 76 18.05 30.72 19.37
C PRO A 76 17.87 29.52 20.32
N ARG A 77 18.41 28.37 19.94
CA ARG A 77 18.40 27.17 20.79
C ARG A 77 19.28 27.40 22.03
N GLN A 78 18.69 27.21 23.17
CA GLN A 78 19.39 27.23 24.49
C GLN A 78 19.53 25.84 25.08
N GLU A 79 18.75 24.87 24.62
CA GLU A 79 18.72 23.50 25.13
C GLU A 79 19.80 22.61 24.52
N LEU A 80 20.22 21.57 25.26
CA LEU A 80 21.13 20.53 24.79
C LEU A 80 20.37 19.20 24.55
N PRO A 81 20.87 18.34 23.69
CA PRO A 81 22.07 18.47 22.84
C PRO A 81 21.82 19.35 21.61
N LYS A 82 22.90 19.83 20.97
CA LYS A 82 22.86 20.49 19.68
C LYS A 82 22.30 19.54 18.60
N GLY A 83 21.43 20.06 17.73
CA GLY A 83 20.90 19.32 16.57
C GLY A 83 19.43 19.61 16.26
N ALA A 84 19.03 19.31 15.03
CA ALA A 84 17.68 19.52 14.53
C ALA A 84 16.55 18.91 15.39
N PRO A 85 16.68 17.70 16.02
CA PRO A 85 15.66 17.17 16.92
C PRO A 85 15.34 18.08 18.11
N THR A 86 16.37 18.70 18.71
CA THR A 86 16.20 19.64 19.83
C THR A 86 15.46 20.90 19.35
N CYS A 87 15.86 21.44 18.19
CA CYS A 87 15.20 22.61 17.60
C CYS A 87 13.74 22.31 17.24
N ARG A 88 13.44 21.13 16.64
CA ARG A 88 12.07 20.73 16.34
C ARG A 88 11.22 20.55 17.60
N ASN A 89 11.77 20.05 18.70
CA ASN A 89 11.08 19.98 19.99
C ASN A 89 10.78 21.36 20.58
N ILE A 90 11.71 22.32 20.47
CA ILE A 90 11.49 23.70 20.90
C ILE A 90 10.33 24.31 20.10
N GLY A 91 10.41 24.24 18.77
CA GLY A 91 9.35 24.73 17.89
C GLY A 91 7.99 24.05 18.12
N LEU A 92 7.95 22.71 18.36
CA LEU A 92 6.72 22.00 18.68
C LEU A 92 6.06 22.50 19.99
N ARG A 93 6.84 22.84 21.00
CA ARG A 93 6.32 23.41 22.25
C ARG A 93 5.81 24.85 22.09
N GLN A 94 6.42 25.63 21.20
CA GLN A 94 6.02 27.01 20.91
C GLN A 94 4.82 27.09 19.98
N ALA A 95 4.63 26.07 19.11
CA ALA A 95 3.56 26.03 18.13
C ALA A 95 2.17 26.16 18.76
N VAL A 96 1.34 27.06 18.19
CA VAL A 96 -0.03 27.29 18.64
C VAL A 96 -1.08 26.91 17.58
N GLY A 97 -0.68 26.69 16.35
CA GLY A 97 -1.54 26.30 15.25
C GLY A 97 -2.29 24.99 15.48
N LYS A 98 -3.44 24.87 14.84
CA LYS A 98 -4.24 23.62 14.82
C LYS A 98 -3.46 22.48 14.16
N TYR A 99 -2.69 22.80 13.11
CA TYR A 99 -1.84 21.89 12.37
C TYR A 99 -0.36 22.24 12.55
N ILE A 100 0.50 21.24 12.38
CA ILE A 100 1.96 21.40 12.43
C ILE A 100 2.58 20.74 11.20
N ILE A 101 3.58 21.44 10.63
CA ILE A 101 4.50 20.91 9.61
C ILE A 101 5.93 21.13 10.12
N PHE A 102 6.82 20.17 9.84
CA PHE A 102 8.25 20.30 10.04
C PHE A 102 8.91 20.42 8.67
N PHE A 103 9.56 21.55 8.38
CA PHE A 103 10.31 21.75 7.17
C PHE A 103 11.79 21.94 7.46
N ASP A 104 12.65 21.57 6.52
CA ASP A 104 14.07 21.82 6.61
C ASP A 104 14.41 23.18 5.94
N SER A 105 15.43 23.87 6.47
CA SER A 105 15.75 25.25 6.06
C SER A 105 16.50 25.36 4.74
N ASP A 106 16.92 24.23 4.17
CA ASP A 106 17.70 24.14 2.93
C ASP A 106 16.92 23.57 1.74
N ASP A 107 15.58 23.48 1.88
CA ASP A 107 14.68 22.92 0.87
C ASP A 107 13.77 24.01 0.23
N TYR A 108 12.69 23.59 -0.45
CA TYR A 108 11.78 24.48 -1.18
C TYR A 108 10.35 23.96 -1.15
N ILE A 109 9.34 24.85 -1.17
CA ILE A 109 7.92 24.48 -1.33
C ILE A 109 7.28 25.20 -2.51
N VAL A 110 6.34 24.51 -3.19
CA VAL A 110 5.57 25.12 -4.28
C VAL A 110 4.50 26.08 -3.74
N PRO A 111 4.01 27.05 -4.56
CA PRO A 111 3.09 28.10 -4.09
C PRO A 111 1.81 27.63 -3.42
N ASP A 112 1.28 26.45 -3.77
CA ASP A 112 0.03 25.91 -3.21
C ASP A 112 0.24 24.90 -2.07
N CYS A 113 1.49 24.64 -1.66
CA CYS A 113 1.84 23.60 -0.69
C CYS A 113 1.04 23.72 0.62
N LEU A 114 1.07 24.89 1.26
CA LEU A 114 0.42 25.09 2.57
C LEU A 114 -1.12 24.98 2.46
N ALA A 115 -1.71 25.64 1.46
CA ALA A 115 -3.14 25.59 1.22
C ALA A 115 -3.64 24.16 0.97
N GLN A 116 -2.94 23.43 0.11
CA GLN A 116 -3.24 22.06 -0.23
C GLN A 116 -3.18 21.14 1.00
N ARG A 117 -2.10 21.20 1.79
CA ARG A 117 -1.92 20.35 2.97
C ARG A 117 -2.97 20.60 4.04
N VAL A 118 -3.27 21.87 4.33
CA VAL A 118 -4.32 22.26 5.29
C VAL A 118 -5.70 21.81 4.84
N ARG A 119 -6.04 21.98 3.56
CA ARG A 119 -7.31 21.56 2.99
C ARG A 119 -7.47 20.03 3.06
N GLU A 120 -6.49 19.29 2.58
CA GLU A 120 -6.56 17.84 2.51
C GLU A 120 -6.70 17.19 3.90
N LEU A 121 -5.83 17.53 4.89
CA LEU A 121 -6.01 17.01 6.25
C LEU A 121 -7.28 17.57 6.90
N GLY A 122 -7.71 18.79 6.56
CA GLY A 122 -8.92 19.40 7.06
C GLY A 122 -10.18 18.64 6.68
N SER A 123 -10.23 18.08 5.48
CA SER A 123 -11.34 17.26 4.96
C SER A 123 -11.40 15.84 5.53
N HIS A 124 -10.37 15.38 6.25
CA HIS A 124 -10.29 14.06 6.85
C HIS A 124 -10.19 14.13 8.39
N PRO A 125 -11.31 14.43 9.10
CA PRO A 125 -11.29 14.61 10.57
C PRO A 125 -10.86 13.36 11.34
N GLU A 126 -10.97 12.19 10.74
CA GLU A 126 -10.57 10.90 11.30
C GLU A 126 -9.05 10.69 11.33
N LEU A 127 -8.27 11.41 10.50
CA LEU A 127 -6.83 11.26 10.42
C LEU A 127 -6.10 12.16 11.43
N ASP A 128 -5.01 11.67 11.98
CA ASP A 128 -4.09 12.39 12.86
C ASP A 128 -3.01 13.13 12.08
N PHE A 129 -2.59 12.58 10.93
CA PHE A 129 -1.67 13.23 9.99
C PHE A 129 -1.89 12.72 8.56
N MET A 130 -1.36 13.46 7.59
CA MET A 130 -1.43 13.10 6.18
C MET A 130 -0.06 13.26 5.52
N VAL A 131 0.26 12.33 4.61
CA VAL A 131 1.54 12.25 3.92
C VAL A 131 1.41 12.81 2.51
N PHE A 132 2.29 13.74 2.12
CA PHE A 132 2.36 14.35 0.79
C PHE A 132 3.61 13.92 0.06
N ARG A 133 3.59 14.02 -1.26
CA ARG A 133 4.75 13.67 -2.09
C ARG A 133 5.78 14.79 -2.07
N SER A 134 7.05 14.40 -2.06
CA SER A 134 8.17 15.28 -2.36
C SER A 134 8.91 14.80 -3.62
N ALA A 135 9.59 15.73 -4.28
CA ALA A 135 10.45 15.44 -5.39
C ALA A 135 11.84 16.06 -5.16
N THR A 136 12.83 15.60 -5.90
CA THR A 136 14.15 16.23 -5.88
C THR A 136 14.06 17.63 -6.46
N PHE A 137 14.78 18.59 -5.83
CA PHE A 137 14.85 19.98 -6.25
C PHE A 137 16.28 20.34 -6.67
N HIS A 138 16.43 20.81 -7.90
CA HIS A 138 17.66 21.39 -8.43
C HIS A 138 17.31 22.31 -9.61
N ASP A 139 18.21 23.19 -9.99
CA ASP A 139 18.02 24.15 -11.08
C ASP A 139 16.72 24.98 -10.96
N ASN A 140 16.30 25.31 -9.72
CA ASN A 140 15.08 26.03 -9.38
C ASN A 140 13.77 25.34 -9.85
N GLN A 141 13.77 24.04 -10.03
CA GLN A 141 12.61 23.23 -10.43
C GLN A 141 12.52 21.93 -9.65
N LEU A 142 11.27 21.46 -9.45
CA LEU A 142 10.99 20.11 -8.97
C LEU A 142 11.18 19.12 -10.11
N HIS A 143 11.85 18.01 -9.80
CA HIS A 143 12.06 16.89 -10.73
C HIS A 143 11.35 15.66 -10.18
N PRO A 144 10.06 15.45 -10.53
CA PRO A 144 9.28 14.29 -10.10
C PRO A 144 9.67 13.00 -10.81
N GLU A 145 10.68 13.01 -11.66
CA GLU A 145 11.24 11.81 -12.26
C GLU A 145 11.63 10.82 -11.17
N ALA A 146 11.41 9.55 -11.44
CA ALA A 146 11.63 8.50 -10.48
C ALA A 146 13.03 8.52 -9.89
N SER A 147 13.11 8.78 -8.59
CA SER A 147 14.34 8.82 -7.82
C SER A 147 14.13 8.14 -6.47
N LYS A 148 15.16 7.47 -5.98
CA LYS A 148 15.16 6.92 -4.62
C LYS A 148 15.11 7.99 -3.52
N LEU A 149 15.24 9.26 -3.88
CA LEU A 149 15.15 10.42 -2.96
C LEU A 149 13.78 11.10 -3.01
N ASN A 150 12.85 10.62 -3.84
CA ASN A 150 11.46 11.06 -3.78
C ASN A 150 10.73 10.26 -2.69
N PHE A 151 9.97 10.93 -1.83
CA PHE A 151 9.28 10.34 -0.68
C PHE A 151 7.78 10.68 -0.70
N GLY A 152 7.01 10.03 0.16
CA GLY A 152 5.57 10.28 0.29
C GLY A 152 4.72 9.61 -0.79
N TYR A 153 5.26 8.61 -1.48
CA TYR A 153 4.53 7.80 -2.45
C TYR A 153 3.99 6.54 -1.78
N ARG A 154 2.70 6.26 -1.97
CA ARG A 154 2.08 5.01 -1.48
C ARG A 154 2.52 3.83 -2.35
N ILE A 155 3.72 3.33 -2.14
CA ILE A 155 4.29 2.20 -2.88
C ILE A 155 4.49 0.96 -2.02
N TYR A 156 4.50 1.12 -0.70
CA TYR A 156 4.69 0.01 0.23
C TYR A 156 3.33 -0.57 0.67
N LYS A 157 3.29 -1.89 0.85
CA LYS A 157 2.14 -2.60 1.40
C LYS A 157 2.03 -2.46 2.91
N ASP A 158 3.16 -2.29 3.56
CA ASP A 158 3.30 -2.17 5.01
C ASP A 158 4.40 -1.17 5.31
N ASP A 159 4.03 0.05 5.68
CA ASP A 159 4.96 1.11 6.00
C ASP A 159 5.78 0.78 7.25
N LEU A 160 5.23 0.03 8.20
CA LEU A 160 5.98 -0.40 9.38
C LEU A 160 7.13 -1.35 8.99
N ALA A 161 6.86 -2.28 8.07
CA ALA A 161 7.90 -3.13 7.49
C ALA A 161 8.94 -2.31 6.73
N ALA A 162 8.50 -1.28 5.97
CA ALA A 162 9.38 -0.40 5.22
C ALA A 162 10.27 0.45 6.15
N PHE A 163 9.72 1.06 7.20
CA PHE A 163 10.48 1.77 8.22
C PHE A 163 11.47 0.84 8.95
N SER A 164 11.03 -0.38 9.30
CA SER A 164 11.89 -1.41 9.90
C SER A 164 13.08 -1.76 9.01
N ALA A 165 12.86 -1.86 7.71
CA ALA A 165 13.89 -2.09 6.70
C ALA A 165 14.68 -0.82 6.31
N ARG A 166 14.32 0.34 6.88
CA ARG A 166 14.94 1.66 6.61
C ARG A 166 14.86 2.10 5.16
N THR A 167 13.79 1.73 4.50
CA THR A 167 13.50 2.15 3.12
C THR A 167 12.70 3.44 3.04
N LEU A 168 12.32 4.00 4.19
CA LEU A 168 11.67 5.30 4.40
C LEU A 168 10.56 5.59 3.39
N PRO A 169 9.33 5.10 3.62
CA PRO A 169 8.19 5.40 2.73
C PRO A 169 7.91 6.90 2.65
N PHE A 170 8.14 7.61 3.74
CA PHE A 170 8.08 9.07 3.84
C PHE A 170 9.03 9.59 4.92
N VAL A 171 9.38 10.84 4.85
CA VAL A 171 10.14 11.57 5.85
C VAL A 171 9.27 12.68 6.45
N VAL A 172 9.74 13.37 7.46
CA VAL A 172 8.90 14.30 8.23
C VAL A 172 8.40 15.48 7.41
N VAL A 173 9.19 15.95 6.45
CA VAL A 173 8.82 17.08 5.56
C VAL A 173 7.63 16.75 4.65
N ASN A 174 7.31 15.47 4.47
CA ASN A 174 6.14 15.03 3.72
C ASN A 174 4.83 15.24 4.50
N ASN A 175 4.86 15.43 5.81
CA ASN A 175 3.69 15.26 6.65
C ASN A 175 3.13 16.60 7.15
N ILE A 176 1.81 16.66 7.26
CA ILE A 176 1.09 17.63 8.09
C ILE A 176 0.39 16.87 9.22
N TYR A 177 0.52 17.36 10.45
CA TYR A 177 -0.01 16.71 11.65
C TYR A 177 -1.09 17.56 12.32
N ARG A 178 -2.07 16.90 12.96
CA ARG A 178 -2.87 17.58 13.97
C ARG A 178 -2.03 17.78 15.22
N ARG A 179 -1.85 19.03 15.64
CA ARG A 179 -1.07 19.35 16.86
C ARG A 179 -1.59 18.63 18.09
N SER A 180 -2.92 18.57 18.25
CA SER A 180 -3.57 17.86 19.37
C SER A 180 -3.19 16.38 19.42
N SER A 181 -3.05 15.71 18.28
CA SER A 181 -2.67 14.29 18.21
C SER A 181 -1.22 14.08 18.66
N LEU A 182 -0.27 14.90 18.19
CA LEU A 182 1.12 14.82 18.67
C LEU A 182 1.23 15.03 20.18
N LEU A 183 0.56 16.05 20.71
CA LEU A 183 0.60 16.38 22.13
C LEU A 183 -0.07 15.32 23.00
N SER A 184 -1.25 14.83 22.62
CA SER A 184 -1.99 13.82 23.39
C SER A 184 -1.27 12.46 23.44
N LYS A 185 -0.49 12.14 22.39
CA LYS A 185 0.34 10.93 22.34
C LYS A 185 1.73 11.12 22.92
N GLY A 186 2.11 12.35 23.31
CA GLY A 186 3.42 12.66 23.86
C GLY A 186 4.58 12.45 22.86
N ILE A 187 4.32 12.61 21.57
CA ILE A 187 5.32 12.38 20.52
C ILE A 187 6.33 13.52 20.51
N LEU A 188 7.60 13.17 20.70
CA LEU A 188 8.73 14.10 20.70
C LEU A 188 9.88 13.53 19.86
N TRP A 189 10.69 14.42 19.33
CA TRP A 189 11.91 14.06 18.62
C TRP A 189 12.95 13.48 19.58
N ASN A 190 13.56 12.36 19.20
CA ASN A 190 14.63 11.74 19.98
C ASN A 190 15.95 12.52 19.79
N THR A 191 16.30 13.33 20.75
CA THR A 191 17.47 14.23 20.70
C THR A 191 18.82 13.51 20.74
N ARG A 192 18.86 12.21 21.02
CA ARG A 192 20.07 11.37 20.95
C ARG A 192 20.42 10.95 19.53
N LEU A 193 19.51 11.13 18.56
CA LEU A 193 19.71 10.73 17.17
C LEU A 193 20.32 11.85 16.35
N LEU A 194 21.37 11.52 15.61
CA LEU A 194 21.96 12.36 14.55
C LEU A 194 21.53 11.87 13.17
N SER A 195 21.28 10.57 13.04
CA SER A 195 20.77 9.94 11.81
C SER A 195 19.48 9.19 12.12
N LEU A 196 18.59 9.01 11.12
CA LEU A 196 17.32 8.31 11.24
C LEU A 196 16.32 8.98 12.20
N GLN A 197 16.47 10.29 12.44
CA GLN A 197 15.56 11.08 13.27
C GLN A 197 14.13 11.00 12.74
N ASP A 198 13.95 11.21 11.41
CA ASP A 198 12.65 11.16 10.74
C ASP A 198 12.02 9.76 10.80
N ALA A 199 12.85 8.73 10.58
CA ALA A 199 12.38 7.35 10.68
C ALA A 199 11.89 7.01 12.07
N GLN A 200 12.61 7.44 13.13
CA GLN A 200 12.19 7.21 14.51
C GLN A 200 10.91 7.97 14.83
N PHE A 201 10.83 9.25 14.46
CA PHE A 201 9.65 10.09 14.73
C PHE A 201 8.40 9.53 14.06
N ASN A 202 8.49 9.19 12.79
CA ASN A 202 7.38 8.59 12.05
C ASN A 202 6.99 7.21 12.62
N LEU A 203 7.99 6.42 13.02
CA LEU A 203 7.76 5.12 13.67
C LEU A 203 7.01 5.30 15.00
N ASP A 204 7.40 6.29 15.81
CA ASP A 204 6.72 6.60 17.07
C ASP A 204 5.27 7.04 16.82
N CYS A 205 4.99 7.84 15.80
CA CYS A 205 3.63 8.18 15.37
C CYS A 205 2.81 6.93 15.03
N ILE A 206 3.33 6.05 14.16
CA ILE A 206 2.65 4.82 13.73
C ILE A 206 2.42 3.88 14.94
N LEU A 207 3.45 3.66 15.74
CA LEU A 207 3.38 2.77 16.91
C LEU A 207 2.45 3.32 18.01
N SER A 208 2.27 4.63 18.13
CA SER A 208 1.29 5.22 19.06
C SER A 208 -0.16 5.03 18.60
N GLY A 209 -0.39 4.49 17.40
CA GLY A 209 -1.71 4.27 16.81
C GLY A 209 -2.30 5.54 16.21
N MET A 210 -1.48 6.50 15.77
CA MET A 210 -1.95 7.63 14.96
C MET A 210 -2.44 7.13 13.60
N ARG A 211 -3.61 7.61 13.19
CA ARG A 211 -4.22 7.29 11.90
C ARG A 211 -3.70 8.24 10.83
N TYR A 212 -3.30 7.72 9.70
CA TYR A 212 -2.79 8.52 8.59
C TYR A 212 -3.15 7.94 7.24
N ASP A 213 -3.06 8.80 6.23
CA ASP A 213 -3.19 8.40 4.84
C ASP A 213 -2.27 9.24 3.94
N TYR A 214 -2.15 8.82 2.69
CA TYR A 214 -1.35 9.50 1.67
C TYR A 214 -2.25 10.38 0.80
N ALA A 215 -1.87 11.63 0.65
CA ALA A 215 -2.53 12.53 -0.29
C ALA A 215 -2.25 12.11 -1.74
N SER A 216 -3.28 12.23 -2.57
CA SER A 216 -3.19 11.94 -4.01
C SER A 216 -2.69 13.14 -4.84
N CYS A 217 -2.14 14.16 -4.19
CA CYS A 217 -1.68 15.40 -4.83
C CYS A 217 -0.32 15.22 -5.53
N PRO A 218 0.00 16.05 -6.52
CA PRO A 218 1.36 16.16 -7.06
C PRO A 218 2.39 16.49 -5.98
N PRO A 219 3.70 16.26 -6.22
CA PRO A 219 4.74 16.70 -5.30
C PRO A 219 4.64 18.20 -5.02
N ASP A 220 4.67 18.58 -3.74
CA ASP A 220 4.51 19.94 -3.26
C ASP A 220 5.73 20.45 -2.47
N TYR A 221 6.70 19.58 -2.24
CA TYR A 221 7.94 19.85 -1.50
C TYR A 221 9.16 19.45 -2.32
N GLY A 222 10.14 20.32 -2.40
CA GLY A 222 11.39 20.14 -3.12
C GLY A 222 12.54 19.80 -2.19
N TYR A 223 13.00 18.53 -2.23
CA TYR A 223 14.17 18.07 -1.49
C TYR A 223 15.46 18.42 -2.25
N ARG A 224 16.33 19.25 -1.65
CA ARG A 224 17.57 19.71 -2.28
C ARG A 224 18.68 18.65 -2.23
N ILE A 225 19.21 18.28 -3.40
CA ILE A 225 20.24 17.23 -3.51
C ILE A 225 21.64 17.76 -3.21
N ASP A 226 21.93 19.00 -3.54
CA ASP A 226 23.30 19.55 -3.61
C ASP A 226 23.72 20.40 -2.41
N SER A 227 22.92 20.40 -1.31
CA SER A 227 23.29 21.14 -0.11
C SER A 227 24.65 20.69 0.44
N ALA A 228 25.60 21.61 0.45
CA ALA A 228 26.94 21.39 0.99
C ALA A 228 26.85 21.23 2.51
N GLY A 229 27.11 20.02 3.03
CA GLY A 229 27.09 19.78 4.48
C GLY A 229 25.99 18.85 4.99
N SER A 230 25.15 18.30 4.10
CA SER A 230 24.10 17.36 4.42
C SER A 230 24.56 16.26 5.40
N VAL A 231 23.78 16.04 6.46
CA VAL A 231 24.01 14.99 7.50
C VAL A 231 24.15 13.60 6.86
N SER A 232 23.44 13.36 5.77
CA SER A 232 23.51 12.09 5.02
C SER A 232 24.88 11.79 4.40
N LYS A 233 25.73 12.80 4.18
CA LYS A 233 27.10 12.66 3.65
C LYS A 233 28.13 12.31 4.75
N LYS A 234 27.80 12.47 6.03
CA LYS A 234 28.73 12.26 7.18
C LYS A 234 28.51 10.93 7.93
N ILE A 235 27.82 9.98 7.33
CA ILE A 235 27.28 8.77 8.00
C ILE A 235 28.37 7.86 8.61
N ALA A 236 29.59 7.92 8.12
CA ALA A 236 30.72 7.12 8.62
C ALA A 236 31.52 7.75 9.76
N SER A 237 31.19 8.95 10.20
CA SER A 237 31.83 9.52 11.39
C SER A 237 31.49 8.72 12.63
N GLN A 238 32.39 8.71 13.64
CA GLN A 238 32.18 7.98 14.89
C GLN A 238 30.83 8.32 15.54
N ARG A 239 30.47 9.60 15.59
CA ARG A 239 29.18 10.05 16.18
C ARG A 239 27.96 9.51 15.43
N HIS A 240 28.02 9.44 14.09
CA HIS A 240 26.94 8.88 13.29
C HIS A 240 26.86 7.35 13.40
N CYS A 241 28.00 6.67 13.51
CA CYS A 241 28.03 5.23 13.79
C CYS A 241 27.39 4.90 15.14
N GLU A 242 27.71 5.65 16.18
CA GLU A 242 27.08 5.50 17.51
C GLU A 242 25.57 5.77 17.46
N SER A 243 25.15 6.82 16.74
CA SER A 243 23.73 7.13 16.53
C SER A 243 23.01 6.01 15.79
N ASN A 244 23.62 5.41 14.76
CA ASN A 244 23.03 4.29 14.01
C ASN A 244 22.93 3.00 14.84
N LEU A 245 23.91 2.71 15.70
CA LEU A 245 23.83 1.56 16.62
C LEU A 245 22.68 1.78 17.62
N TYR A 246 22.60 2.97 18.21
CA TYR A 246 21.52 3.33 19.13
C TYR A 246 20.14 3.24 18.44
N ALA A 247 19.99 3.80 17.23
CA ALA A 247 18.75 3.70 16.47
C ALA A 247 18.38 2.24 16.16
N THR A 248 19.37 1.38 15.85
CA THR A 248 19.14 -0.03 15.60
C THR A 248 18.56 -0.72 16.82
N GLU A 249 19.16 -0.50 17.98
CA GLU A 249 18.69 -1.06 19.26
C GLU A 249 17.26 -0.58 19.56
N GLN A 250 16.97 0.72 19.39
CA GLN A 250 15.65 1.30 19.64
C GLN A 250 14.58 0.71 18.70
N PHE A 251 14.90 0.53 17.40
CA PHE A 251 13.96 -0.05 16.44
C PHE A 251 13.59 -1.49 16.82
N TYR A 252 14.56 -2.31 17.20
CA TYR A 252 14.27 -3.66 17.69
C TYR A 252 13.39 -3.62 18.94
N GLN A 253 13.75 -2.83 19.95
CA GLN A 253 12.99 -2.72 21.20
C GLN A 253 11.54 -2.27 20.97
N LEU A 254 11.33 -1.18 20.22
CA LEU A 254 10.02 -0.62 19.96
C LEU A 254 9.11 -1.56 19.15
N ILE A 255 9.64 -2.16 18.09
CA ILE A 255 8.86 -3.00 17.20
C ILE A 255 8.59 -4.35 17.85
N GLN A 256 9.60 -4.99 18.45
CA GLN A 256 9.43 -6.30 19.09
C GLN A 256 8.56 -6.23 20.36
N SER A 257 8.58 -5.14 21.11
CA SER A 257 7.70 -4.97 22.28
C SER A 257 6.22 -5.01 21.90
N ARG A 258 5.86 -4.61 20.68
CA ARG A 258 4.46 -4.53 20.22
C ARG A 258 4.06 -5.71 19.32
N TYR A 259 4.96 -6.19 18.48
CA TYR A 259 4.68 -7.16 17.43
C TYR A 259 5.50 -8.45 17.55
N GLY A 260 6.28 -8.63 18.63
CA GLY A 260 7.17 -9.76 18.79
C GLY A 260 8.17 -9.83 17.62
N HIS A 261 8.37 -11.03 17.08
CA HIS A 261 9.34 -11.29 16.00
C HIS A 261 8.76 -11.16 14.57
N LEU A 262 7.56 -10.58 14.41
CA LEU A 262 6.88 -10.48 13.11
C LEU A 262 7.70 -9.71 12.06
N TYR A 263 8.42 -8.67 12.48
CA TYR A 263 9.20 -7.78 11.61
C TYR A 263 10.71 -8.06 11.63
N ASP A 264 11.17 -9.17 12.21
CA ASP A 264 12.61 -9.46 12.33
C ASP A 264 13.33 -9.47 10.98
N ASP A 265 12.73 -10.02 9.93
CA ASP A 265 13.31 -10.00 8.58
C ASP A 265 13.47 -8.58 8.02
N ALA A 266 12.49 -7.72 8.25
CA ALA A 266 12.55 -6.31 7.86
C ALA A 266 13.63 -5.55 8.65
N LEU A 267 13.72 -5.77 9.97
CA LEU A 267 14.75 -5.19 10.82
C LEU A 267 16.17 -5.63 10.38
N LEU A 268 16.35 -6.90 10.01
CA LEU A 268 17.61 -7.40 9.47
C LEU A 268 17.98 -6.71 8.14
N ARG A 269 17.01 -6.44 7.28
CA ARG A 269 17.23 -5.64 6.05
C ARG A 269 17.67 -4.22 6.38
N GLY A 270 17.10 -3.59 7.41
CA GLY A 270 17.52 -2.30 7.92
C GLY A 270 18.97 -2.30 8.45
N VAL A 271 19.37 -3.38 9.13
CA VAL A 271 20.76 -3.58 9.54
C VAL A 271 21.69 -3.70 8.32
N LEU A 272 21.28 -4.44 7.29
CA LEU A 272 22.04 -4.54 6.04
C LEU A 272 22.25 -3.17 5.38
N PHE A 273 21.20 -2.34 5.35
CA PHE A 273 21.27 -1.00 4.78
C PHE A 273 22.38 -0.17 5.45
N ILE A 274 22.43 -0.16 6.79
CA ILE A 274 23.48 0.55 7.53
C ILE A 274 24.87 -0.06 7.29
N TYR A 275 24.98 -1.37 7.39
CA TYR A 275 26.22 -2.07 7.13
C TYR A 275 26.80 -1.68 5.77
N MET A 276 25.95 -1.67 4.73
CA MET A 276 26.36 -1.33 3.37
C MET A 276 26.80 0.14 3.22
N LYS A 277 26.13 1.06 3.91
CA LYS A 277 26.52 2.49 3.91
C LYS A 277 27.87 2.70 4.59
N VAL A 278 28.03 2.17 5.80
CA VAL A 278 29.26 2.36 6.58
C VAL A 278 30.46 1.62 5.97
N ALA A 279 30.23 0.44 5.37
CA ALA A 279 31.29 -0.32 4.72
C ALA A 279 31.90 0.38 3.49
N ARG A 280 31.12 1.22 2.79
CA ARG A 280 31.63 1.99 1.64
C ARG A 280 32.56 3.13 2.03
N GLU A 281 32.45 3.64 3.27
CA GLU A 281 33.14 4.83 3.73
C GLU A 281 34.25 4.53 4.75
N GLY A 282 34.57 3.26 4.99
CA GLY A 282 35.58 2.82 5.97
C GLY A 282 35.02 2.70 7.39
N MET A 283 34.74 1.44 7.77
CA MET A 283 34.14 1.11 9.06
C MET A 283 35.08 1.25 10.24
N LEU A 284 34.54 1.74 11.35
CA LEU A 284 35.20 1.66 12.65
C LEU A 284 35.33 0.17 13.08
N LYS A 285 36.49 -0.21 13.66
CA LYS A 285 36.84 -1.61 13.98
C LYS A 285 35.79 -2.34 14.82
N ASP A 286 35.15 -1.68 15.76
CA ASP A 286 34.17 -2.26 16.70
C ASP A 286 32.73 -2.21 16.21
N PHE A 287 32.43 -1.38 15.20
CA PHE A 287 31.05 -1.19 14.70
C PHE A 287 30.37 -2.51 14.33
N ASN A 288 31.05 -3.35 13.55
CA ASN A 288 30.53 -4.66 13.15
C ASN A 288 30.28 -5.61 14.32
N VAL A 289 31.18 -5.57 15.32
CA VAL A 289 31.05 -6.45 16.51
C VAL A 289 29.82 -6.03 17.31
N ARG A 290 29.63 -4.74 17.52
CA ARG A 290 28.48 -4.18 18.25
C ARG A 290 27.17 -4.38 17.49
N LEU A 291 27.15 -4.13 16.17
CA LEU A 291 26.01 -4.40 15.33
C LEU A 291 25.62 -5.89 15.35
N ALA A 292 26.61 -6.78 15.28
CA ALA A 292 26.38 -8.22 15.40
C ALA A 292 25.87 -8.64 16.79
N ALA A 293 26.26 -7.95 17.85
CA ALA A 293 25.75 -8.18 19.21
C ALA A 293 24.25 -7.84 19.30
N ILE A 294 23.84 -6.68 18.79
CA ILE A 294 22.42 -6.27 18.73
C ILE A 294 21.61 -7.33 17.96
N VAL A 295 22.06 -7.73 16.77
CA VAL A 295 21.35 -8.74 15.95
C VAL A 295 21.25 -10.08 16.67
N ARG A 296 22.29 -10.53 17.37
CA ARG A 296 22.25 -11.80 18.14
C ARG A 296 21.29 -11.74 19.30
N GLN A 297 21.20 -10.60 19.97
CA GLN A 297 20.30 -10.38 21.10
C GLN A 297 18.84 -10.42 20.66
N HIS A 298 18.48 -9.70 19.59
CA HIS A 298 17.10 -9.49 19.18
C HIS A 298 16.57 -10.51 18.16
N SER A 299 17.42 -11.04 17.27
CA SER A 299 17.06 -12.03 16.23
C SER A 299 18.00 -13.23 16.22
N PRO A 300 18.02 -14.07 17.26
CA PRO A 300 19.05 -15.10 17.43
C PRO A 300 19.03 -16.22 16.37
N LYS A 301 17.85 -16.56 15.81
CA LYS A 301 17.71 -17.60 14.78
C LYS A 301 18.11 -17.09 13.40
N GLN A 302 17.46 -16.04 12.92
CA GLN A 302 17.69 -15.45 11.59
C GLN A 302 19.01 -14.69 11.51
N GLY A 303 19.41 -14.03 12.62
CA GLY A 303 20.64 -13.25 12.71
C GLY A 303 21.91 -14.04 12.48
N ARG A 304 21.96 -15.33 12.84
CA ARG A 304 23.13 -16.18 12.55
C ARG A 304 23.35 -16.37 11.06
N MET A 305 22.31 -16.68 10.30
CA MET A 305 22.38 -16.83 8.85
C MET A 305 22.69 -15.50 8.17
N PHE A 306 22.05 -14.42 8.60
CA PHE A 306 22.30 -13.07 8.13
C PHE A 306 23.77 -12.66 8.30
N MET A 307 24.34 -12.83 9.50
CA MET A 307 25.73 -12.49 9.77
C MET A 307 26.73 -13.36 8.98
N LEU A 308 26.38 -14.63 8.73
CA LEU A 308 27.17 -15.50 7.86
C LEU A 308 27.19 -14.98 6.42
N GLN A 309 26.02 -14.60 5.88
CA GLN A 309 25.92 -14.05 4.53
C GLN A 309 26.67 -12.72 4.39
N ILE A 310 26.62 -11.85 5.40
CA ILE A 310 27.37 -10.58 5.41
C ILE A 310 28.88 -10.83 5.42
N LYS A 311 29.37 -11.74 6.28
CA LYS A 311 30.80 -12.09 6.34
C LYS A 311 31.28 -12.68 5.01
N LEU A 312 30.49 -13.56 4.42
CA LEU A 312 30.80 -14.15 3.11
C LEU A 312 30.78 -13.09 2.01
N ALA A 313 29.79 -12.18 2.02
CA ALA A 313 29.73 -11.05 1.08
C ALA A 313 30.93 -10.13 1.22
N HIS A 314 31.37 -9.86 2.44
CA HIS A 314 32.56 -9.04 2.70
C HIS A 314 33.83 -9.74 2.19
N PHE A 315 33.98 -11.02 2.45
CA PHE A 315 35.10 -11.84 1.92
C PHE A 315 35.10 -11.84 0.39
N LEU A 316 33.97 -12.08 -0.24
CA LEU A 316 33.85 -12.06 -1.70
C LEU A 316 34.08 -10.67 -2.30
N ALA A 317 33.71 -9.59 -1.60
CA ALA A 317 33.95 -8.21 -2.06
C ALA A 317 35.43 -7.83 -2.13
N VAL A 318 36.30 -8.53 -1.42
CA VAL A 318 37.76 -8.39 -1.57
C VAL A 318 38.25 -8.92 -2.93
N PHE A 319 37.57 -9.94 -3.47
CA PHE A 319 37.93 -10.58 -4.75
C PHE A 319 37.02 -10.19 -5.91
N LEU A 320 35.80 -9.70 -5.62
CA LEU A 320 34.76 -9.37 -6.61
C LEU A 320 34.14 -8.00 -6.32
N PRO A 321 33.93 -7.18 -7.34
CA PRO A 321 33.16 -5.92 -7.18
C PRO A 321 31.81 -6.22 -6.52
N LEU A 322 31.37 -5.33 -5.62
CA LEU A 322 30.09 -5.50 -4.88
C LEU A 322 28.90 -5.63 -5.84
N THR A 323 28.95 -5.01 -7.01
CA THR A 323 27.97 -5.14 -8.09
C THR A 323 27.80 -6.56 -8.60
N ILE A 324 28.87 -7.37 -8.56
CA ILE A 324 28.84 -8.79 -8.93
C ILE A 324 28.34 -9.63 -7.73
N ALA A 325 28.84 -9.36 -6.52
CA ALA A 325 28.40 -10.07 -5.31
C ALA A 325 26.88 -10.00 -5.11
N ARG A 326 26.24 -8.87 -5.40
CA ARG A 326 24.77 -8.66 -5.34
C ARG A 326 23.97 -9.53 -6.33
N ARG A 327 24.61 -10.17 -7.30
CA ARG A 327 23.96 -11.05 -8.29
C ARG A 327 23.97 -12.52 -7.86
N ILE A 328 24.67 -12.86 -6.81
CA ILE A 328 24.79 -14.24 -6.32
C ILE A 328 23.51 -14.61 -5.55
N PRO A 329 22.70 -15.59 -6.02
CA PRO A 329 21.37 -15.86 -5.46
C PRO A 329 21.37 -16.26 -3.98
N PHE A 330 22.38 -16.97 -3.50
CA PHE A 330 22.43 -17.39 -2.10
C PHE A 330 22.73 -16.24 -1.11
N LEU A 331 23.17 -15.08 -1.61
CA LEU A 331 23.28 -13.85 -0.83
C LEU A 331 21.93 -13.08 -0.83
N SER A 332 20.89 -13.72 -0.35
CA SER A 332 19.49 -13.26 -0.48
C SER A 332 19.25 -11.82 -0.05
N TYR A 333 19.89 -11.36 1.04
CA TYR A 333 19.74 -9.98 1.50
C TYR A 333 20.40 -8.96 0.56
N LEU A 334 21.54 -9.27 -0.05
CA LEU A 334 22.19 -8.40 -1.04
C LEU A 334 21.40 -8.35 -2.37
N VAL A 335 20.85 -9.51 -2.78
CA VAL A 335 19.96 -9.58 -3.96
C VAL A 335 18.69 -8.78 -3.72
N TRP A 336 18.10 -8.87 -2.51
CA TRP A 336 16.93 -8.08 -2.13
C TRP A 336 17.22 -6.57 -2.26
N TYR A 337 18.31 -6.09 -1.67
CA TYR A 337 18.66 -4.67 -1.69
C TYR A 337 18.70 -4.09 -3.13
N ARG A 338 19.34 -4.79 -4.05
CA ARG A 338 19.39 -4.37 -5.46
C ARG A 338 18.02 -4.35 -6.13
N LYS A 339 17.24 -5.41 -5.92
CA LYS A 339 15.89 -5.51 -6.52
C LYS A 339 14.95 -4.46 -5.93
N HIS A 340 15.10 -4.17 -4.66
CA HIS A 340 14.28 -3.17 -3.98
C HIS A 340 14.54 -1.76 -4.54
N GLU A 341 15.79 -1.33 -4.71
CA GLU A 341 16.10 -0.03 -5.31
C GLU A 341 15.45 0.13 -6.71
N GLN A 342 15.53 -0.92 -7.53
CA GLN A 342 14.93 -0.92 -8.87
C GLN A 342 13.39 -0.94 -8.82
N TRP A 343 12.81 -1.61 -7.85
CA TRP A 343 11.36 -1.68 -7.67
C TRP A 343 10.80 -0.33 -7.23
N VAL A 344 11.42 0.36 -6.27
CA VAL A 344 11.01 1.72 -5.83
C VAL A 344 10.92 2.67 -7.02
N VAL A 345 11.98 2.75 -7.81
CA VAL A 345 12.03 3.63 -8.99
C VAL A 345 10.87 3.32 -9.96
N ARG A 346 10.63 2.04 -10.27
CA ARG A 346 9.52 1.65 -11.17
C ARG A 346 8.15 2.02 -10.62
N GLN A 347 7.92 1.80 -9.32
CA GLN A 347 6.62 2.12 -8.71
C GLN A 347 6.34 3.63 -8.72
N GLN A 348 7.36 4.46 -8.47
CA GLN A 348 7.23 5.92 -8.56
C GLN A 348 6.98 6.37 -9.99
N GLU A 349 7.71 5.82 -10.98
CA GLU A 349 7.46 6.09 -12.40
C GLU A 349 6.03 5.77 -12.81
N GLU A 350 5.49 4.63 -12.36
CA GLU A 350 4.12 4.23 -12.66
C GLU A 350 3.11 5.23 -12.10
N LEU A 351 3.32 5.71 -10.87
CA LEU A 351 2.44 6.69 -10.23
C LEU A 351 2.49 8.09 -10.89
N GLU A 352 3.65 8.52 -11.39
CA GLU A 352 3.79 9.84 -12.02
C GLU A 352 3.32 9.86 -13.49
N ARG A 353 3.47 8.75 -14.22
CA ARG A 353 3.06 8.64 -15.63
C ARG A 353 1.57 8.52 -15.84
N THR A 354 0.78 8.26 -14.80
CA THR A 354 -0.67 8.07 -14.93
C THR A 354 -1.37 9.42 -14.98
N PRO A 355 -1.91 9.87 -16.16
CA PRO A 355 -2.69 11.10 -16.24
C PRO A 355 -3.93 10.98 -15.35
N ARG A 356 -4.20 11.97 -14.53
CA ARG A 356 -5.41 12.04 -13.70
C ARG A 356 -6.42 12.97 -14.36
N PRO A 357 -7.52 12.46 -14.95
CA PRO A 357 -8.66 13.30 -15.25
C PRO A 357 -9.33 13.69 -13.93
N SER A 358 -9.34 14.96 -13.60
CA SER A 358 -10.09 15.47 -12.47
C SER A 358 -11.59 15.34 -12.76
N GLY A 359 -12.32 14.65 -11.89
CA GLY A 359 -13.79 14.67 -11.87
C GLY A 359 -14.52 13.58 -12.64
N THR A 360 -13.84 12.59 -13.25
CA THR A 360 -14.50 11.44 -13.89
C THR A 360 -14.31 10.16 -13.08
N LYS A 361 -15.40 9.39 -12.91
CA LYS A 361 -15.32 8.06 -12.27
C LYS A 361 -14.43 7.14 -13.12
N ARG A 362 -13.39 6.57 -12.51
CA ARG A 362 -12.43 5.70 -13.18
C ARG A 362 -12.70 4.22 -12.98
N VAL A 363 -13.29 3.89 -11.82
CA VAL A 363 -13.67 2.52 -11.48
C VAL A 363 -15.03 2.49 -10.81
N SER A 364 -15.92 1.58 -11.25
CA SER A 364 -17.18 1.26 -10.56
C SER A 364 -16.96 -0.03 -9.76
N VAL A 365 -17.06 0.06 -8.44
CA VAL A 365 -17.00 -1.10 -7.54
C VAL A 365 -18.42 -1.62 -7.35
N ILE A 366 -18.69 -2.81 -7.88
CA ILE A 366 -20.00 -3.45 -7.81
C ILE A 366 -19.98 -4.52 -6.74
N ILE A 367 -20.85 -4.39 -5.75
CA ILE A 367 -21.02 -5.35 -4.66
C ILE A 367 -22.45 -5.82 -4.62
N VAL A 368 -22.67 -7.13 -4.74
CA VAL A 368 -24.01 -7.74 -4.61
C VAL A 368 -24.12 -8.37 -3.24
N THR A 369 -25.16 -8.02 -2.50
CA THR A 369 -25.42 -8.53 -1.15
C THR A 369 -26.77 -9.24 -1.06
N HIS A 370 -26.87 -10.23 -0.18
CA HIS A 370 -28.11 -10.89 0.22
C HIS A 370 -27.95 -11.41 1.66
N ASN A 371 -28.61 -10.73 2.62
CA ASN A 371 -28.47 -10.99 4.05
C ASN A 371 -27.00 -11.02 4.52
N SER A 372 -26.19 -10.06 4.01
CA SER A 372 -24.74 -9.98 4.25
C SER A 372 -24.35 -8.71 5.03
N GLU A 373 -25.24 -8.21 5.88
CA GLU A 373 -25.06 -6.96 6.63
C GLU A 373 -23.77 -6.97 7.46
N LYS A 374 -23.42 -8.15 7.99
CA LYS A 374 -22.23 -8.32 8.82
C LYS A 374 -20.92 -8.16 8.02
N ASP A 375 -20.92 -8.56 6.76
CA ASP A 375 -19.73 -8.59 5.93
C ASP A 375 -19.57 -7.30 5.11
N ILE A 376 -20.67 -6.72 4.60
CA ILE A 376 -20.63 -5.58 3.69
C ILE A 376 -19.96 -4.34 4.30
N TYR A 377 -20.14 -4.07 5.59
CA TYR A 377 -19.57 -2.88 6.23
C TYR A 377 -18.05 -2.89 6.25
N GLU A 378 -17.45 -4.01 6.61
CA GLU A 378 -16.00 -4.16 6.60
C GLU A 378 -15.45 -4.20 5.16
N CYS A 379 -16.24 -4.72 4.19
CA CYS A 379 -15.91 -4.66 2.78
C CYS A 379 -15.77 -3.21 2.31
N VAL A 380 -16.80 -2.39 2.52
CA VAL A 380 -16.82 -0.98 2.16
C VAL A 380 -15.72 -0.19 2.86
N GLU A 381 -15.51 -0.44 4.16
CA GLU A 381 -14.43 0.20 4.93
C GLU A 381 -13.05 -0.15 4.35
N SER A 382 -12.84 -1.40 3.95
CA SER A 382 -11.57 -1.82 3.36
C SER A 382 -11.29 -1.13 2.02
N ILE A 383 -12.32 -0.88 1.21
CA ILE A 383 -12.17 -0.14 -0.05
C ILE A 383 -11.73 1.30 0.24
N LYS A 384 -12.38 1.96 1.20
CA LYS A 384 -12.07 3.33 1.62
C LYS A 384 -10.66 3.43 2.20
N GLN A 385 -10.31 2.51 3.09
CA GLN A 385 -9.01 2.47 3.78
C GLN A 385 -7.83 2.28 2.82
N TYR A 386 -8.01 1.45 1.78
CA TYR A 386 -6.94 1.10 0.85
C TYR A 386 -7.09 1.74 -0.54
N ALA A 387 -7.96 2.75 -0.66
CA ALA A 387 -8.03 3.56 -1.86
C ALA A 387 -6.73 4.36 -2.05
N ASP A 388 -6.01 4.10 -3.15
CA ASP A 388 -4.80 4.80 -3.59
C ASP A 388 -5.05 5.74 -4.77
N ILE A 389 -6.34 6.03 -5.00
CA ILE A 389 -6.89 7.07 -5.88
C ILE A 389 -7.94 7.87 -5.10
N PRO A 390 -8.28 9.10 -5.51
CA PRO A 390 -9.36 9.87 -4.88
C PRO A 390 -10.67 9.08 -4.83
N LEU A 391 -11.39 9.12 -3.69
CA LEU A 391 -12.70 8.46 -3.58
C LEU A 391 -13.71 9.01 -4.62
N SER A 392 -13.55 10.27 -5.01
CA SER A 392 -14.34 10.88 -6.10
C SER A 392 -14.16 10.19 -7.46
N GLU A 393 -13.05 9.44 -7.67
CA GLU A 393 -12.80 8.64 -8.87
C GLU A 393 -13.34 7.21 -8.77
N ILE A 394 -13.77 6.78 -7.56
CA ILE A 394 -14.42 5.50 -7.30
C ILE A 394 -15.93 5.70 -7.26
N GLU A 395 -16.65 4.88 -7.97
CA GLU A 395 -18.12 4.82 -7.93
C GLU A 395 -18.51 3.54 -7.18
N LEU A 396 -19.01 3.67 -5.96
CA LEU A 396 -19.50 2.55 -5.19
C LEU A 396 -20.95 2.23 -5.54
N VAL A 397 -21.20 1.01 -5.96
CA VAL A 397 -22.54 0.50 -6.27
C VAL A 397 -22.82 -0.75 -5.47
N VAL A 398 -23.81 -0.69 -4.60
CA VAL A 398 -24.26 -1.84 -3.80
C VAL A 398 -25.65 -2.25 -4.23
N VAL A 399 -25.78 -3.50 -4.65
CA VAL A 399 -27.06 -4.10 -5.07
C VAL A 399 -27.52 -5.10 -4.03
N ASP A 400 -28.61 -4.80 -3.37
CA ASP A 400 -29.25 -5.73 -2.46
C ASP A 400 -30.18 -6.68 -3.21
N ASN A 401 -29.89 -7.97 -3.17
CA ASN A 401 -30.66 -9.01 -3.82
C ASN A 401 -31.84 -9.50 -2.95
N ASN A 402 -32.70 -8.55 -2.53
CA ASN A 402 -33.91 -8.82 -1.74
C ASN A 402 -33.60 -9.45 -0.36
N SER A 403 -32.78 -8.75 0.43
CA SER A 403 -32.55 -9.07 1.85
C SER A 403 -33.78 -8.76 2.71
N LEU A 404 -33.82 -9.31 3.93
CA LEU A 404 -34.91 -9.09 4.87
C LEU A 404 -35.00 -7.64 5.37
N HIS A 405 -33.84 -7.00 5.59
CA HIS A 405 -33.75 -5.64 6.16
C HIS A 405 -32.72 -4.78 5.42
N PRO A 406 -32.95 -4.39 4.15
CA PRO A 406 -31.97 -3.69 3.35
C PRO A 406 -31.76 -2.21 3.78
N GLU A 407 -32.78 -1.54 4.28
CA GLU A 407 -32.70 -0.09 4.57
C GLU A 407 -31.72 0.26 5.70
N PRO A 408 -31.65 -0.43 6.86
CA PRO A 408 -30.61 -0.18 7.86
C PRO A 408 -29.20 -0.36 7.31
N MET A 409 -29.00 -1.37 6.45
CA MET A 409 -27.72 -1.61 5.77
C MET A 409 -27.36 -0.43 4.85
N PHE A 410 -28.27 0.05 4.04
CA PHE A 410 -28.07 1.18 3.14
C PHE A 410 -27.76 2.48 3.92
N GLN A 411 -28.47 2.74 5.03
CA GLN A 411 -28.18 3.90 5.88
C GLN A 411 -26.77 3.84 6.47
N GLN A 412 -26.30 2.66 6.88
CA GLN A 412 -24.95 2.49 7.38
C GLN A 412 -23.90 2.68 6.28
N ILE A 413 -24.12 2.16 5.09
CA ILE A 413 -23.22 2.36 3.93
C ILE A 413 -23.12 3.83 3.55
N ARG A 414 -24.25 4.58 3.51
CA ARG A 414 -24.24 6.04 3.27
C ARG A 414 -23.38 6.80 4.29
N LYS A 415 -23.42 6.41 5.57
CA LYS A 415 -22.57 7.02 6.61
C LYS A 415 -21.10 6.71 6.44
N GLN A 416 -20.75 5.55 5.88
CA GLN A 416 -19.36 5.13 5.68
C GLN A 416 -18.74 5.72 4.42
N TRP A 417 -19.52 5.78 3.33
CA TRP A 417 -19.02 6.11 1.99
C TRP A 417 -19.31 7.53 1.54
N ASP A 418 -20.04 8.31 2.31
CA ASP A 418 -20.67 9.55 1.92
C ASP A 418 -21.94 9.35 1.03
N GLU A 419 -22.61 10.45 0.64
CA GLU A 419 -23.93 10.40 -0.01
C GLU A 419 -23.92 9.87 -1.46
N ASP A 420 -22.74 9.77 -2.09
CA ASP A 420 -22.59 9.43 -3.51
C ASP A 420 -22.61 7.91 -3.82
N ALA A 421 -22.88 7.04 -2.84
CA ALA A 421 -23.04 5.63 -3.09
C ALA A 421 -24.35 5.32 -3.83
N ILE A 422 -24.28 4.53 -4.90
CA ILE A 422 -25.46 4.04 -5.63
C ILE A 422 -25.95 2.77 -4.92
N LEU A 423 -27.10 2.87 -4.26
CA LEU A 423 -27.69 1.78 -3.48
C LEU A 423 -28.98 1.33 -4.15
N ILE A 424 -29.05 0.06 -4.56
CA ILE A 424 -30.14 -0.49 -5.36
C ILE A 424 -30.73 -1.69 -4.62
N GLN A 425 -32.05 -1.69 -4.44
CA GLN A 425 -32.79 -2.84 -3.92
C GLN A 425 -33.46 -3.59 -5.06
N ASN A 426 -33.10 -4.85 -5.27
CA ASN A 426 -33.81 -5.73 -6.18
C ASN A 426 -35.10 -6.23 -5.53
N THR A 427 -36.15 -6.37 -6.34
CA THR A 427 -37.45 -6.88 -5.88
C THR A 427 -37.47 -8.40 -5.68
N LYS A 428 -36.45 -9.12 -6.20
CA LYS A 428 -36.26 -10.56 -6.06
C LYS A 428 -34.78 -10.89 -6.04
N ASN A 429 -34.40 -11.99 -5.42
CA ASN A 429 -33.06 -12.54 -5.54
C ASN A 429 -32.91 -13.24 -6.90
N GLY A 430 -32.27 -12.55 -7.82
CA GLY A 430 -31.98 -13.05 -9.18
C GLY A 430 -30.65 -13.81 -9.30
N GLY A 431 -29.95 -14.04 -8.20
CA GLY A 431 -28.61 -14.66 -8.19
C GLY A 431 -27.45 -13.66 -8.39
N TYR A 432 -26.24 -14.21 -8.36
CA TYR A 432 -25.00 -13.43 -8.43
C TYR A 432 -24.87 -12.63 -9.75
N GLY A 433 -25.04 -13.30 -10.88
CA GLY A 433 -24.87 -12.66 -12.20
C GLY A 433 -25.89 -11.55 -12.46
N GLN A 434 -27.15 -11.78 -12.13
CA GLN A 434 -28.21 -10.80 -12.31
C GLN A 434 -28.00 -9.56 -11.41
N GLY A 435 -27.64 -9.75 -10.14
CA GLY A 435 -27.36 -8.64 -9.23
C GLY A 435 -26.19 -7.79 -9.70
N ASN A 436 -25.08 -8.41 -10.13
CA ASN A 436 -23.95 -7.69 -10.70
C ASN A 436 -24.35 -6.92 -11.97
N ASN A 437 -25.13 -7.50 -12.86
CA ASN A 437 -25.58 -6.85 -14.07
C ASN A 437 -26.44 -5.60 -13.77
N VAL A 438 -27.27 -5.65 -12.74
CA VAL A 438 -28.04 -4.49 -12.27
C VAL A 438 -27.08 -3.37 -11.83
N GLY A 439 -26.07 -3.70 -11.03
CA GLY A 439 -25.06 -2.73 -10.60
C GLY A 439 -24.28 -2.14 -11.77
N ILE A 440 -23.86 -2.97 -12.71
CA ILE A 440 -23.09 -2.55 -13.92
C ILE A 440 -23.93 -1.57 -14.77
N ARG A 441 -25.21 -1.87 -15.00
CA ARG A 441 -26.10 -1.00 -15.80
C ARG A 441 -26.39 0.35 -15.14
N ASN A 442 -26.26 0.44 -13.82
CA ASN A 442 -26.45 1.66 -13.04
C ASN A 442 -25.13 2.36 -12.68
N SER A 443 -24.05 2.01 -13.31
CA SER A 443 -22.72 2.56 -13.07
C SER A 443 -22.10 3.11 -14.35
N SER A 444 -21.06 3.95 -14.25
CA SER A 444 -20.57 4.75 -15.38
C SER A 444 -19.09 4.58 -15.73
N ALA A 445 -18.25 4.14 -14.78
CA ALA A 445 -16.80 4.11 -14.99
C ALA A 445 -16.34 3.11 -16.06
N PRO A 446 -15.23 3.40 -16.76
CA PRO A 446 -14.70 2.56 -17.85
C PRO A 446 -14.13 1.21 -17.39
N VAL A 447 -13.74 1.12 -16.11
CA VAL A 447 -13.29 -0.13 -15.47
C VAL A 447 -14.28 -0.50 -14.39
N ILE A 448 -14.63 -1.76 -14.30
CA ILE A 448 -15.54 -2.32 -13.31
C ILE A 448 -14.72 -3.24 -12.39
N LEU A 449 -14.87 -3.08 -11.09
CA LEU A 449 -14.43 -4.04 -10.07
C LEU A 449 -15.67 -4.81 -9.58
N ILE A 450 -15.72 -6.10 -9.85
CA ILE A 450 -16.68 -7.01 -9.22
C ILE A 450 -16.08 -7.49 -7.91
N MET A 451 -16.81 -7.35 -6.80
CA MET A 451 -16.31 -7.67 -5.48
C MET A 451 -17.40 -8.26 -4.59
N ASN A 452 -17.14 -9.40 -3.96
CA ASN A 452 -18.07 -10.00 -3.03
C ASN A 452 -18.10 -9.24 -1.70
N PRO A 453 -19.22 -9.27 -0.93
CA PRO A 453 -19.33 -8.57 0.35
C PRO A 453 -18.41 -9.15 1.44
N ASP A 454 -17.97 -10.40 1.33
CA ASP A 454 -17.02 -11.08 2.23
C ASP A 454 -15.55 -10.96 1.79
N VAL A 455 -15.26 -10.07 0.84
CA VAL A 455 -13.89 -9.71 0.42
C VAL A 455 -13.42 -8.48 1.18
N ARG A 456 -12.12 -8.44 1.49
CA ARG A 456 -11.45 -7.28 2.08
C ARG A 456 -10.21 -6.94 1.27
N LEU A 457 -10.08 -5.67 0.88
CA LEU A 457 -8.77 -5.14 0.49
C LEU A 457 -7.94 -4.98 1.77
N TYR A 458 -6.64 -5.20 1.69
CA TYR A 458 -5.69 -4.94 2.77
C TYR A 458 -4.39 -4.33 2.28
N GLU A 459 -4.40 -3.89 1.03
CA GLU A 459 -3.33 -3.15 0.38
C GLU A 459 -3.90 -2.29 -0.77
N PRO A 460 -3.20 -1.21 -1.19
CA PRO A 460 -3.56 -0.40 -2.34
C PRO A 460 -3.53 -1.20 -3.64
N VAL A 461 -4.61 -1.11 -4.43
CA VAL A 461 -4.74 -1.89 -5.68
C VAL A 461 -5.18 -1.06 -6.89
N PHE A 462 -5.93 0.03 -6.68
CA PHE A 462 -6.61 0.75 -7.75
C PHE A 462 -5.65 1.41 -8.73
N GLN A 463 -4.68 2.17 -8.23
CA GLN A 463 -3.74 2.91 -9.07
C GLN A 463 -2.99 1.98 -10.04
N LYS A 464 -2.50 0.86 -9.54
CA LYS A 464 -1.74 -0.11 -10.36
C LYS A 464 -2.61 -0.77 -11.40
N VAL A 465 -3.80 -1.23 -11.02
CA VAL A 465 -4.73 -1.91 -11.93
C VAL A 465 -5.24 -0.96 -13.01
N LEU A 466 -5.69 0.24 -12.62
CA LEU A 466 -6.17 1.23 -13.59
C LEU A 466 -5.08 1.65 -14.57
N SER A 467 -3.83 1.82 -14.09
CA SER A 467 -2.68 2.08 -14.96
C SER A 467 -2.43 0.95 -15.96
N ALA A 468 -2.69 -0.32 -15.60
CA ALA A 468 -2.58 -1.43 -16.54
C ALA A 468 -3.66 -1.37 -17.65
N PHE A 469 -4.89 -0.99 -17.29
CA PHE A 469 -5.97 -0.76 -18.26
C PHE A 469 -5.68 0.44 -19.16
N ASP A 470 -5.15 1.53 -18.62
CA ASP A 470 -4.79 2.73 -19.39
C ASP A 470 -3.66 2.44 -20.41
N LYS A 471 -2.66 1.65 -20.02
CA LYS A 471 -1.52 1.30 -20.89
C LYS A 471 -1.83 0.24 -21.95
N ASN A 472 -2.85 -0.58 -21.75
CA ASN A 472 -3.19 -1.67 -22.66
C ASN A 472 -4.70 -1.70 -22.95
N GLU A 473 -5.10 -1.08 -24.05
CA GLU A 473 -6.49 -1.04 -24.49
C GLU A 473 -7.09 -2.43 -24.79
N LYS A 474 -6.25 -3.43 -25.08
CA LYS A 474 -6.68 -4.81 -25.31
C LYS A 474 -6.88 -5.60 -24.03
N LEU A 475 -6.45 -5.09 -22.87
CA LEU A 475 -6.63 -5.75 -21.58
C LEU A 475 -8.12 -5.84 -21.25
N SER A 476 -8.63 -7.08 -21.19
CA SER A 476 -10.03 -7.35 -20.91
C SER A 476 -10.33 -7.53 -19.43
N MET A 477 -9.45 -8.23 -18.69
CA MET A 477 -9.66 -8.59 -17.29
C MET A 477 -8.34 -8.59 -16.51
N TYR A 478 -8.43 -8.21 -15.22
CA TYR A 478 -7.28 -8.21 -14.32
C TYR A 478 -7.68 -8.84 -12.98
N GLY A 479 -6.99 -9.91 -12.61
CA GLY A 479 -7.18 -10.61 -11.34
C GLY A 479 -5.99 -10.45 -10.42
N MET A 480 -6.28 -10.59 -9.14
CA MET A 480 -5.32 -10.50 -8.04
C MET A 480 -5.29 -11.81 -7.25
N ARG A 481 -4.29 -11.98 -6.41
CA ARG A 481 -4.15 -13.18 -5.60
C ARG A 481 -5.13 -13.19 -4.44
N GLN A 482 -5.92 -14.26 -4.35
CA GLN A 482 -6.83 -14.50 -3.23
C GLN A 482 -6.07 -15.08 -2.04
N MET A 483 -6.39 -14.57 -0.85
CA MET A 483 -5.81 -15.02 0.42
C MET A 483 -6.90 -15.40 1.41
N TYR A 484 -6.66 -16.42 2.24
CA TYR A 484 -7.46 -16.72 3.44
C TYR A 484 -7.11 -15.81 4.62
N SER A 485 -5.83 -15.52 4.74
CA SER A 485 -5.26 -14.60 5.72
C SER A 485 -4.08 -13.87 5.07
N PRO A 486 -3.53 -12.83 5.67
CA PRO A 486 -2.39 -12.11 5.11
C PRO A 486 -1.16 -12.99 4.78
N THR A 487 -1.07 -14.18 5.41
CA THR A 487 0.05 -15.12 5.22
C THR A 487 -0.32 -16.40 4.49
N GLN A 488 -1.61 -16.69 4.32
CA GLN A 488 -2.07 -17.97 3.77
C GLN A 488 -2.83 -17.77 2.45
N PRO A 489 -2.25 -18.20 1.32
CA PRO A 489 -2.91 -18.09 0.02
C PRO A 489 -4.09 -19.04 -0.11
N SER A 490 -5.08 -18.62 -0.89
CA SER A 490 -6.21 -19.40 -1.35
C SER A 490 -6.14 -19.64 -2.88
N MET A 491 -7.06 -20.41 -3.42
CA MET A 491 -7.13 -20.71 -4.86
C MET A 491 -7.71 -19.50 -5.60
N SER A 492 -6.90 -18.85 -6.41
CA SER A 492 -7.24 -17.62 -7.16
C SER A 492 -7.65 -17.88 -8.61
N SER A 493 -7.37 -19.07 -9.12
CA SER A 493 -7.68 -19.45 -10.51
C SER A 493 -7.99 -20.94 -10.58
N VAL A 494 -8.86 -21.31 -11.52
CA VAL A 494 -9.35 -22.67 -11.71
C VAL A 494 -9.13 -23.11 -13.15
N LEU A 495 -8.73 -24.36 -13.35
CA LEU A 495 -8.57 -24.97 -14.64
C LEU A 495 -9.92 -25.35 -15.25
N TRP A 496 -10.13 -25.10 -16.53
CA TRP A 496 -11.31 -25.56 -17.24
C TRP A 496 -11.37 -27.10 -17.35
N THR A 497 -12.43 -27.69 -16.89
CA THR A 497 -12.66 -29.14 -16.86
C THR A 497 -12.69 -29.77 -18.24
N THR A 498 -13.12 -29.01 -19.26
CA THR A 498 -13.22 -29.47 -20.64
C THR A 498 -11.91 -29.43 -21.44
N ARG A 499 -10.87 -28.75 -20.89
CA ARG A 499 -9.61 -28.55 -21.59
C ARG A 499 -8.55 -29.62 -21.35
N MET A 500 -8.80 -30.54 -20.40
CA MET A 500 -7.92 -31.68 -20.07
C MET A 500 -8.71 -32.82 -19.44
N ASN A 501 -8.08 -33.99 -19.29
CA ASN A 501 -8.71 -35.05 -18.52
C ASN A 501 -8.67 -34.80 -17.02
N GLY A 502 -9.61 -35.38 -16.28
CA GLY A 502 -9.81 -35.10 -14.86
C GLY A 502 -8.63 -35.46 -13.95
N TYR A 503 -7.77 -36.41 -14.34
CA TYR A 503 -6.57 -36.76 -13.57
C TYR A 503 -5.52 -35.64 -13.67
N LEU A 504 -5.26 -35.15 -14.89
CA LEU A 504 -4.37 -34.02 -15.13
C LEU A 504 -4.93 -32.73 -14.49
N TRP A 505 -6.25 -32.53 -14.57
CA TRP A 505 -6.91 -31.44 -13.89
C TRP A 505 -6.62 -31.43 -12.38
N THR A 506 -6.76 -32.59 -11.70
CA THR A 506 -6.45 -32.73 -10.28
C THR A 506 -4.99 -32.39 -9.95
N LEU A 507 -4.06 -32.90 -10.76
CA LEU A 507 -2.63 -32.66 -10.59
C LEU A 507 -2.29 -31.17 -10.80
N PHE A 508 -2.75 -30.57 -11.88
CA PHE A 508 -2.45 -29.18 -12.21
C PHE A 508 -3.15 -28.19 -11.27
N THR A 509 -4.33 -28.50 -10.75
CA THR A 509 -4.98 -27.68 -9.70
C THR A 509 -4.11 -27.66 -8.43
N ALA A 510 -3.57 -28.81 -8.02
CA ALA A 510 -2.68 -28.87 -6.86
C ALA A 510 -1.35 -28.13 -7.07
N ILE A 511 -0.86 -28.05 -8.30
CA ILE A 511 0.35 -27.28 -8.66
C ILE A 511 0.03 -25.79 -8.73
N SER A 512 -1.02 -25.38 -9.46
CA SER A 512 -1.37 -23.98 -9.68
C SER A 512 -1.71 -23.25 -8.38
N SER A 513 -2.38 -23.91 -7.43
CA SER A 513 -2.68 -23.34 -6.11
C SER A 513 -1.43 -23.01 -5.28
N ARG A 514 -0.29 -23.70 -5.55
CA ARG A 514 0.98 -23.49 -4.84
C ARG A 514 1.95 -22.57 -5.58
N THR A 515 1.95 -22.62 -6.92
CA THR A 515 2.96 -21.95 -7.74
C THR A 515 2.49 -20.61 -8.32
N ASN A 516 1.22 -20.24 -8.16
CA ASN A 516 0.58 -19.06 -8.79
C ASN A 516 0.67 -19.05 -10.31
N TRP A 517 0.74 -20.24 -10.91
CA TRP A 517 0.75 -20.39 -12.36
C TRP A 517 -0.65 -20.11 -12.91
N TYR A 518 -0.74 -19.24 -13.89
CA TYR A 518 -1.98 -18.90 -14.59
C TYR A 518 -1.76 -18.86 -16.10
N VAL A 519 -2.64 -19.53 -16.83
CA VAL A 519 -2.66 -19.55 -18.29
C VAL A 519 -4.07 -19.18 -18.75
N PRO A 520 -4.29 -17.97 -19.30
CA PRO A 520 -5.63 -17.48 -19.65
C PRO A 520 -6.39 -18.41 -20.60
N SER A 521 -5.70 -19.13 -21.51
CA SER A 521 -6.34 -20.09 -22.44
C SER A 521 -6.75 -21.43 -21.82
N LYS A 522 -6.44 -21.68 -20.54
CA LYS A 522 -6.66 -22.94 -19.81
C LYS A 522 -7.35 -22.76 -18.46
N MET A 523 -7.38 -21.55 -17.95
CA MET A 523 -7.80 -21.24 -16.58
C MET A 523 -8.69 -20.00 -16.56
N TYR A 524 -9.60 -19.95 -15.60
CA TYR A 524 -10.36 -18.74 -15.25
C TYR A 524 -10.02 -18.25 -13.84
N LEU A 525 -10.24 -16.97 -13.58
CA LEU A 525 -9.99 -16.36 -12.28
C LEU A 525 -11.18 -16.55 -11.35
N SER A 526 -10.93 -16.53 -10.04
CA SER A 526 -12.01 -16.55 -9.03
C SER A 526 -12.95 -15.36 -9.19
N GLY A 527 -14.24 -15.60 -9.09
CA GLY A 527 -15.30 -14.61 -9.22
C GLY A 527 -15.40 -13.64 -8.03
N ALA A 528 -14.65 -13.88 -6.93
CA ALA A 528 -14.82 -13.09 -5.71
C ALA A 528 -14.35 -11.64 -5.81
N CYS A 529 -13.28 -11.37 -6.60
CA CYS A 529 -12.72 -10.03 -6.77
C CYS A 529 -11.88 -9.96 -8.05
N PHE A 530 -12.35 -9.22 -9.06
CA PHE A 530 -11.61 -9.01 -10.30
C PHE A 530 -12.05 -7.71 -11.00
N PHE A 531 -11.12 -7.13 -11.75
CA PHE A 531 -11.41 -5.96 -12.58
C PHE A 531 -11.66 -6.38 -14.05
N VAL A 532 -12.54 -5.66 -14.72
CA VAL A 532 -12.88 -5.91 -16.13
C VAL A 532 -13.12 -4.59 -16.87
N ARG A 533 -12.71 -4.51 -18.14
CA ARG A 533 -13.00 -3.36 -19.01
C ARG A 533 -14.48 -3.36 -19.39
N ARG A 534 -15.22 -2.30 -19.04
CA ARG A 534 -16.66 -2.15 -19.27
C ARG A 534 -17.05 -2.46 -20.72
N SER A 535 -16.43 -1.77 -21.68
CA SER A 535 -16.79 -1.90 -23.09
C SER A 535 -16.64 -3.33 -23.63
N MET A 536 -15.64 -4.08 -23.16
CA MET A 536 -15.44 -5.47 -23.53
C MET A 536 -16.42 -6.40 -22.82
N PHE A 537 -16.76 -6.13 -21.57
CA PHE A 537 -17.72 -6.91 -20.79
C PHE A 537 -19.13 -6.77 -21.36
N GLU A 538 -19.56 -5.54 -21.65
CA GLU A 538 -20.83 -5.25 -22.30
C GLU A 538 -20.92 -5.88 -23.70
N ALA A 539 -19.85 -5.82 -24.47
CA ALA A 539 -19.78 -6.40 -25.82
C ALA A 539 -19.88 -7.93 -25.86
N VAL A 540 -19.62 -8.63 -24.76
CA VAL A 540 -19.86 -10.08 -24.63
C VAL A 540 -21.17 -10.42 -23.92
N GLY A 541 -21.99 -9.44 -23.55
CA GLY A 541 -23.33 -9.59 -23.01
C GLY A 541 -23.43 -9.69 -21.50
N LEU A 542 -22.41 -9.21 -20.75
CA LEU A 542 -22.37 -9.23 -19.28
C LEU A 542 -22.45 -10.67 -18.71
N PHE A 543 -22.87 -10.83 -17.44
CA PHE A 543 -23.14 -12.15 -16.87
C PHE A 543 -24.39 -12.77 -17.46
N ASP A 544 -24.41 -14.09 -17.56
CA ASP A 544 -25.60 -14.86 -17.98
C ASP A 544 -26.62 -14.93 -16.82
N GLU A 545 -27.71 -14.20 -16.95
CA GLU A 545 -28.76 -14.12 -15.92
C GLU A 545 -29.62 -15.41 -15.83
N THR A 546 -29.45 -16.36 -16.75
CA THR A 546 -30.11 -17.66 -16.64
C THR A 546 -29.41 -18.57 -15.63
N ASN A 547 -28.18 -18.23 -15.25
CA ASN A 547 -27.43 -18.92 -14.20
C ASN A 547 -27.64 -18.23 -12.85
N PHE A 548 -28.24 -18.96 -11.89
CA PHE A 548 -28.52 -18.38 -10.58
C PHE A 548 -27.25 -18.24 -9.72
N MET A 549 -26.40 -19.25 -9.72
CA MET A 549 -25.18 -19.30 -8.92
C MET A 549 -24.23 -20.41 -9.38
N TYR A 550 -22.92 -20.12 -9.35
CA TYR A 550 -21.78 -20.94 -9.76
C TYR A 550 -21.57 -21.06 -11.29
N GLY A 551 -20.36 -20.74 -11.73
CA GLY A 551 -19.91 -20.84 -13.12
C GLY A 551 -20.04 -19.55 -13.92
N GLU A 552 -20.51 -18.46 -13.32
CA GLU A 552 -20.62 -17.15 -13.96
C GLU A 552 -19.24 -16.62 -14.39
N GLU A 553 -18.24 -16.80 -13.53
CA GLU A 553 -16.85 -16.44 -13.79
C GLU A 553 -16.22 -17.27 -14.91
N ASP A 554 -16.52 -18.57 -14.97
CA ASP A 554 -16.09 -19.47 -16.04
C ASP A 554 -16.67 -19.02 -17.40
N ASP A 555 -17.98 -18.76 -17.45
CA ASP A 555 -18.69 -18.31 -18.67
C ASP A 555 -18.14 -16.98 -19.17
N ILE A 556 -17.97 -15.99 -18.31
CA ILE A 556 -17.50 -14.67 -18.76
C ILE A 556 -16.04 -14.71 -19.24
N HIS A 557 -15.16 -15.45 -18.54
CA HIS A 557 -13.79 -15.67 -19.00
C HIS A 557 -13.75 -16.34 -20.37
N PHE A 558 -14.59 -17.36 -20.57
CA PHE A 558 -14.64 -18.08 -21.84
C PHE A 558 -15.08 -17.14 -22.98
N ARG A 559 -16.15 -16.35 -22.80
CA ARG A 559 -16.65 -15.41 -23.79
C ARG A 559 -15.68 -14.29 -24.11
N LEU A 560 -15.03 -13.70 -23.08
CA LEU A 560 -13.99 -12.70 -23.27
C LEU A 560 -12.79 -13.28 -24.04
N MET A 561 -12.34 -14.48 -23.66
CA MET A 561 -11.23 -15.15 -24.34
C MET A 561 -11.57 -15.49 -25.80
N GLN A 562 -12.80 -15.97 -26.10
CA GLN A 562 -13.22 -16.25 -27.46
C GLN A 562 -13.21 -14.99 -28.34
N LYS A 563 -13.70 -13.87 -27.81
CA LYS A 563 -13.85 -12.64 -28.60
C LYS A 563 -12.55 -11.83 -28.72
N TYR A 564 -11.75 -11.76 -27.66
CA TYR A 564 -10.58 -10.86 -27.57
C TYR A 564 -9.24 -11.60 -27.42
N GLY A 565 -9.26 -12.93 -27.37
CA GLY A 565 -8.06 -13.73 -27.08
C GLY A 565 -7.66 -13.67 -25.61
N ALA A 566 -6.47 -14.19 -25.30
CA ALA A 566 -5.95 -14.31 -23.93
C ALA A 566 -5.43 -12.97 -23.37
N GLN A 567 -6.20 -11.90 -23.48
CA GLN A 567 -5.86 -10.53 -23.02
C GLN A 567 -6.28 -10.32 -21.56
N MET A 568 -5.80 -11.20 -20.68
CA MET A 568 -6.09 -11.18 -19.23
C MET A 568 -4.79 -11.24 -18.44
N VAL A 569 -4.76 -10.51 -17.31
CA VAL A 569 -3.61 -10.48 -16.39
C VAL A 569 -4.03 -11.11 -15.06
N TYR A 570 -3.14 -11.92 -14.49
CA TYR A 570 -3.19 -12.35 -13.11
C TYR A 570 -1.94 -11.85 -12.39
N ASP A 571 -2.12 -10.87 -11.51
CA ASP A 571 -1.02 -10.24 -10.77
C ASP A 571 -0.88 -10.84 -9.37
N VAL A 572 0.14 -11.67 -9.22
CA VAL A 572 0.45 -12.32 -7.94
C VAL A 572 1.06 -11.38 -6.90
N SER A 573 1.37 -10.15 -7.27
CA SER A 573 1.92 -9.15 -6.36
C SER A 573 0.86 -8.30 -5.68
N LEU A 574 -0.40 -8.36 -6.17
CA LEU A 574 -1.57 -7.75 -5.54
C LEU A 574 -2.46 -8.83 -4.93
N HIS A 575 -3.01 -8.53 -3.75
CA HIS A 575 -3.74 -9.51 -2.96
C HIS A 575 -5.05 -8.93 -2.41
N TYR A 576 -6.00 -9.83 -2.14
CA TYR A 576 -7.21 -9.52 -1.38
C TYR A 576 -7.54 -10.68 -0.43
N LEU A 577 -8.17 -10.39 0.69
CA LEU A 577 -8.70 -11.40 1.60
C LEU A 577 -10.09 -11.81 1.14
N HIS A 578 -10.37 -13.10 1.14
CA HIS A 578 -11.71 -13.65 0.97
C HIS A 578 -12.02 -14.49 2.19
N LEU A 579 -12.92 -14.00 3.03
CA LEU A 579 -13.26 -14.58 4.35
C LEU A 579 -14.13 -15.85 4.20
N ILE A 580 -13.67 -16.77 3.38
CA ILE A 580 -14.34 -18.06 3.23
C ILE A 580 -14.14 -18.84 4.53
N THR A 581 -15.22 -19.07 5.29
CA THR A 581 -15.22 -20.13 6.30
C THR A 581 -14.96 -21.46 5.60
N GLU A 582 -14.05 -22.30 6.14
CA GLU A 582 -13.79 -23.65 5.62
C GLU A 582 -15.14 -24.39 5.48
N ARG A 583 -15.69 -24.39 4.26
CA ARG A 583 -16.88 -25.17 3.97
C ARG A 583 -16.43 -26.60 3.75
N VAL A 584 -16.80 -27.48 4.65
CA VAL A 584 -16.70 -28.92 4.36
C VAL A 584 -17.53 -29.18 3.11
N PRO A 585 -16.96 -29.70 2.01
CA PRO A 585 -17.69 -29.93 0.78
C PRO A 585 -18.84 -30.91 1.05
N THR A 586 -20.08 -30.51 0.74
CA THR A 586 -21.25 -31.37 0.82
C THR A 586 -21.55 -31.97 -0.54
N LEU A 587 -22.23 -33.11 -0.58
CA LEU A 587 -22.63 -33.78 -1.81
C LEU A 587 -23.53 -32.88 -2.67
N ASP A 588 -24.48 -32.17 -2.05
CA ASP A 588 -25.38 -31.22 -2.73
C ASP A 588 -24.61 -30.09 -3.40
N TYR A 589 -23.64 -29.49 -2.69
CA TYR A 589 -22.77 -28.45 -3.25
C TYR A 589 -21.96 -28.95 -4.45
N GLN A 590 -21.36 -30.13 -4.35
CA GLN A 590 -20.59 -30.74 -5.45
C GLN A 590 -21.47 -31.06 -6.67
N MET A 591 -22.70 -31.52 -6.46
CA MET A 591 -23.63 -31.77 -7.55
C MET A 591 -24.08 -30.49 -8.25
N LYS A 592 -24.34 -29.41 -7.50
CA LYS A 592 -24.65 -28.08 -8.08
C LYS A 592 -23.53 -27.57 -8.98
N LEU A 593 -22.27 -27.76 -8.58
CA LEU A 593 -21.12 -27.40 -9.43
C LEU A 593 -21.07 -28.21 -10.73
N VAL A 594 -21.33 -29.53 -10.65
CA VAL A 594 -21.38 -30.40 -11.84
C VAL A 594 -22.50 -29.96 -12.77
N ASP A 595 -23.71 -29.74 -12.26
CA ASP A 595 -24.86 -29.33 -13.06
C ASP A 595 -24.65 -27.98 -13.73
N SER A 596 -24.08 -27.02 -13.02
CA SER A 596 -23.70 -25.72 -13.61
C SER A 596 -22.64 -25.88 -14.71
N SER A 597 -21.60 -26.68 -14.45
CA SER A 597 -20.57 -26.95 -15.46
C SER A 597 -21.10 -27.68 -16.68
N ILE A 598 -22.08 -28.59 -16.53
CA ILE A 598 -22.72 -29.24 -17.66
C ILE A 598 -23.45 -28.23 -18.54
N ARG A 599 -24.34 -27.41 -17.94
CA ARG A 599 -25.10 -26.37 -18.67
C ARG A 599 -24.18 -25.42 -19.42
N LEU A 600 -23.16 -24.94 -18.76
CA LEU A 600 -22.19 -24.01 -19.33
C LEU A 600 -21.39 -24.63 -20.48
N ASN A 601 -20.92 -25.86 -20.30
CA ASN A 601 -20.13 -26.57 -21.30
C ASN A 601 -20.97 -26.92 -22.52
N GLU A 602 -22.23 -27.34 -22.35
CA GLU A 602 -23.15 -27.59 -23.45
C GLU A 602 -23.44 -26.32 -24.27
N LYS A 603 -23.67 -25.18 -23.58
CA LYS A 603 -23.79 -23.85 -24.21
C LYS A 603 -22.54 -23.50 -25.04
N ASN A 604 -21.37 -23.90 -24.60
CA ASN A 604 -20.09 -23.66 -25.25
C ASN A 604 -19.68 -24.74 -26.26
N GLY A 605 -20.60 -25.65 -26.61
CA GLY A 605 -20.40 -26.69 -27.62
C GLY A 605 -19.66 -27.94 -27.15
N PHE A 606 -19.52 -28.13 -25.83
CA PHE A 606 -18.92 -29.35 -25.28
C PHE A 606 -20.00 -30.32 -24.80
N PRO A 607 -19.97 -31.61 -25.21
CA PRO A 607 -21.01 -32.55 -24.84
C PRO A 607 -20.99 -32.90 -23.34
N LYS A 608 -22.19 -33.05 -22.75
CA LYS A 608 -22.41 -33.44 -21.31
C LYS A 608 -21.52 -34.62 -20.91
N LYS A 609 -21.44 -35.66 -21.78
CA LYS A 609 -20.63 -36.86 -21.53
C LYS A 609 -19.17 -36.55 -21.23
N LYS A 610 -18.56 -35.60 -21.98
CA LYS A 610 -17.16 -35.20 -21.77
C LYS A 610 -16.96 -34.51 -20.45
N THR A 611 -17.88 -33.65 -20.03
CA THR A 611 -17.86 -32.96 -18.73
C THR A 611 -17.95 -33.98 -17.61
N LEU A 612 -18.93 -34.89 -17.63
CA LEU A 612 -19.09 -35.94 -16.63
C LEU A 612 -17.88 -36.85 -16.53
N GLN A 613 -17.31 -37.29 -17.65
CA GLN A 613 -16.10 -38.12 -17.66
C GLN A 613 -14.91 -37.41 -16.97
N SER A 614 -14.74 -36.11 -17.20
CA SER A 614 -13.68 -35.33 -16.56
C SER A 614 -13.89 -35.24 -15.04
N TYR A 615 -15.11 -35.00 -14.59
CA TYR A 615 -15.44 -34.97 -13.16
C TYR A 615 -15.31 -36.34 -12.48
N ILE A 616 -15.70 -37.43 -13.14
CA ILE A 616 -15.53 -38.81 -12.63
C ILE A 616 -14.05 -39.15 -12.47
N GLN A 617 -13.21 -38.77 -13.44
CA GLN A 617 -11.76 -38.96 -13.34
C GLN A 617 -11.17 -38.13 -12.20
N HIS A 618 -11.62 -36.90 -12.00
CA HIS A 618 -11.26 -36.06 -10.88
C HIS A 618 -11.66 -36.69 -9.53
N ALA A 619 -12.87 -37.17 -9.43
CA ALA A 619 -13.36 -37.89 -8.23
C ALA A 619 -12.51 -39.14 -7.94
N ASN A 620 -12.15 -39.92 -8.95
CA ASN A 620 -11.26 -41.08 -8.80
C ASN A 620 -9.89 -40.70 -8.24
N ALA A 621 -9.30 -39.60 -8.72
CA ALA A 621 -8.02 -39.11 -8.21
C ALA A 621 -8.10 -38.67 -6.72
N ILE A 622 -9.19 -38.00 -6.34
CA ILE A 622 -9.43 -37.61 -4.95
C ILE A 622 -9.65 -38.85 -4.06
N ILE A 623 -10.47 -39.78 -4.49
CA ILE A 623 -10.75 -41.04 -3.77
C ILE A 623 -9.46 -41.82 -3.53
N ALA A 624 -8.61 -41.96 -4.55
CA ALA A 624 -7.31 -42.63 -4.43
C ALA A 624 -6.40 -41.93 -3.39
N ARG A 625 -6.34 -40.61 -3.43
CA ARG A 625 -5.57 -39.79 -2.45
C ARG A 625 -6.09 -39.98 -1.03
N GLU A 626 -7.40 -39.87 -0.81
CA GLU A 626 -8.01 -39.98 0.52
C GLU A 626 -7.92 -41.44 1.07
N THR A 627 -8.02 -42.46 0.20
CA THR A 627 -7.77 -43.86 0.58
C THR A 627 -6.31 -44.04 1.01
N LEU A 628 -5.35 -43.50 0.28
CA LEU A 628 -3.93 -43.56 0.68
C LEU A 628 -3.70 -42.87 2.03
N ARG A 629 -4.35 -41.73 2.27
CA ARG A 629 -4.30 -41.04 3.58
C ARG A 629 -4.82 -41.93 4.72
N GLN A 630 -5.92 -42.64 4.49
CA GLN A 630 -6.46 -43.60 5.51
C GLN A 630 -5.49 -44.75 5.78
N LEU A 631 -4.86 -45.30 4.73
CA LEU A 631 -3.84 -46.33 4.85
C LEU A 631 -2.61 -45.86 5.66
N LEU A 632 -2.32 -44.58 5.62
CA LEU A 632 -1.26 -43.90 6.39
C LEU A 632 -1.71 -43.46 7.80
N GLY A 633 -2.88 -43.94 8.29
CA GLY A 633 -3.40 -43.66 9.63
C GLY A 633 -4.02 -42.25 9.80
N LYS A 634 -4.29 -41.52 8.72
CA LYS A 634 -4.98 -40.21 8.78
C LYS A 634 -6.49 -40.38 8.57
N LYS A 635 -7.32 -39.80 9.45
CA LYS A 635 -8.78 -39.80 9.26
C LYS A 635 -9.15 -38.96 8.03
N SER A 636 -9.96 -39.52 7.13
CA SER A 636 -10.59 -38.78 6.04
C SER A 636 -12.10 -38.64 6.33
N GLN A 637 -12.56 -37.41 6.47
CA GLN A 637 -13.98 -37.09 6.70
C GLN A 637 -14.79 -37.02 5.39
N THR A 638 -14.14 -36.98 4.24
CA THR A 638 -14.78 -36.70 2.93
C THR A 638 -14.80 -37.89 1.97
N LEU A 639 -14.09 -38.98 2.28
CA LEU A 639 -13.95 -40.11 1.36
C LEU A 639 -15.29 -40.71 0.92
N GLN A 640 -16.20 -40.91 1.88
CA GLN A 640 -17.52 -41.49 1.59
C GLN A 640 -18.33 -40.56 0.67
N MET A 641 -18.33 -39.25 0.95
CA MET A 641 -19.01 -38.25 0.13
C MET A 641 -18.50 -38.26 -1.31
N TYR A 642 -17.16 -38.37 -1.53
CA TYR A 642 -16.60 -38.42 -2.89
C TYR A 642 -16.95 -39.73 -3.63
N LYS A 643 -17.12 -40.84 -2.93
CA LYS A 643 -17.61 -42.08 -3.55
C LYS A 643 -19.08 -41.94 -4.00
N GLU A 644 -19.94 -41.36 -3.17
CA GLU A 644 -21.35 -41.09 -3.50
C GLU A 644 -21.47 -40.08 -4.65
N TRP A 645 -20.63 -39.02 -4.64
CA TRP A 645 -20.53 -38.03 -5.71
C TRP A 645 -20.17 -38.67 -7.05
N LYS A 646 -19.16 -39.55 -7.07
CA LYS A 646 -18.77 -40.31 -8.25
C LYS A 646 -19.93 -41.17 -8.76
N GLN A 647 -20.59 -41.94 -7.89
CA GLN A 647 -21.71 -42.81 -8.24
C GLN A 647 -22.85 -42.02 -8.90
N LYS A 648 -23.24 -40.87 -8.35
CA LYS A 648 -24.28 -40.02 -8.94
C LYS A 648 -23.91 -39.52 -10.33
N MET A 649 -22.66 -39.17 -10.55
CA MET A 649 -22.20 -38.75 -11.89
C MET A 649 -22.16 -39.93 -12.89
N GLU A 650 -21.87 -41.15 -12.44
CA GLU A 650 -21.90 -42.35 -13.27
C GLU A 650 -23.36 -42.70 -13.66
N GLU A 651 -24.33 -42.46 -12.81
CA GLU A 651 -25.76 -42.61 -13.08
C GLU A 651 -26.28 -41.56 -14.11
N MET A 652 -25.61 -40.42 -14.26
CA MET A 652 -25.96 -39.36 -15.21
C MET A 652 -25.30 -39.52 -16.59
N LEU A 653 -24.34 -40.44 -16.72
CA LEU A 653 -23.53 -40.65 -17.92
C LEU A 653 -24.28 -41.45 -18.98
#